data_39b9b7dbc5cb4fac262ac91b00440137
#
_entry.id   39b9b7dbc5cb4fac262ac91b00440137
#
_cell.length_a   1.000
_cell.length_b   1.000
_cell.length_c   1.000
_cell.angle_alpha   90.00
_cell.angle_beta   90.00
_cell.angle_gamma   90.00
#
_symmetry.space_group_name_H-M   'P 1'
#
loop_
_entity.id
_entity.type
_entity.pdbx_description
1 polymer ?
#
loop_
_entity_poly.entity_id
_entity_poly.type
_entity_poly.pdbx_seq_one_letter_code
_entity_poly.pdbx_strand_id
1 'polypeptide(L)'
;MINKIIAATLVSGTLFSFSQCAYAETPAILVKELPSNQSFTGLTFIPNAQVQNYGSFGFDFAHGLPLRNNVSDIESLTFSLGLIEGLEAQGRIVTEDYSSNGFVVGSIRDLSASFKYQLPFFQDFNKFKLAVGVQDLGGELNYFNTNYIVADYSFDFAPIRMSVGYGQSDIPLGVMDGPFGGVEYQPFNFIQLVGEYDSEEFNSSVKILTPKELLPYDITASLSYQVYSGHGTDTKNVWNAAFSIPLISDYTRSVSFSQNDMSLRDKLFVEQKKFQDASISTLVSALKNEGFVNVQVGLVNGRVVVALENRRYNHNQADGLGVALGIVSSHLGQNAAQDIGAASDQFELVMLANQKPVVSVLSDSNCYQSFVNGSASCDDIQFITRDLPERLDMVDWKTERVNSGTLDSQIVFSPMVRHGVATEYGVYDYSFAMSSNLYTYLWSGAAIDVRHILPLAESDDFEEGGYFEDSVYENEIERAMVHQFFRLPYVDIANQVSLGLVKSDYIGARSESAWFSQSGNHWLGLEMSYFQHQDEKDKNGYANPDRQTFLTRYTFSMPEWDWQFNATAGEFWKGDVGAKFTTSHWFEDIEVSASYQVTKFNDTDEEQFVTVSVKLPLTPWRDMSPRVIQVRGNEAYDFNVTTRVGNDYNYLAAGQGDELVMDNSMLRRYFNRGRYGQEYFEQNRQRIRNAYLRYLGTRLN
;
A
#
# COMPACT_ATOMS: atom_id res chain seq x y z
N MET A 1 -3.75 2.81 50.00
CA MET A 1 -2.98 3.86 50.70
C MET A 1 -1.64 4.15 50.00
N ILE A 2 -1.33 3.52 48.91
CA ILE A 2 -0.06 3.71 48.17
C ILE A 2 -0.25 4.62 46.93
N ASN A 3 -1.48 4.77 46.40
CA ASN A 3 -1.78 5.58 45.19
C ASN A 3 -1.94 7.11 45.43
N LYS A 4 -1.73 7.59 46.64
CA LYS A 4 -1.79 9.04 46.96
C LYS A 4 -0.43 9.71 47.14
N ILE A 5 0.69 8.97 47.06
CA ILE A 5 2.03 9.52 47.29
C ILE A 5 2.79 9.85 46.01
N ILE A 6 2.38 9.32 44.87
CA ILE A 6 3.09 9.57 43.59
C ILE A 6 2.65 10.90 42.91
N ALA A 7 1.49 11.43 43.23
CA ALA A 7 1.01 12.68 42.64
C ALA A 7 1.54 13.97 43.34
N ALA A 8 2.15 13.85 44.48
CA ALA A 8 2.61 15.03 45.26
C ALA A 8 4.12 15.30 45.19
N THR A 9 4.92 14.41 44.58
CA THR A 9 6.39 14.51 44.57
C THR A 9 6.97 15.02 43.24
N LEU A 10 6.15 15.27 42.23
CA LEU A 10 6.61 15.78 40.94
C LEU A 10 6.39 17.30 40.71
N VAL A 11 5.85 18.02 41.69
CA VAL A 11 5.60 19.47 41.58
C VAL A 11 6.55 20.34 42.42
N SER A 12 7.41 19.77 43.26
CA SER A 12 8.26 20.58 44.15
C SER A 12 9.74 20.32 43.97
N GLY A 13 10.28 20.65 42.81
CA GLY A 13 11.75 20.59 42.69
C GLY A 13 12.26 20.87 41.30
N THR A 14 12.25 22.11 40.87
CA THR A 14 13.35 22.77 40.12
C THR A 14 12.94 24.18 39.70
N LEU A 15 12.98 25.10 40.66
CA LEU A 15 13.28 26.50 40.37
C LEU A 15 14.81 26.60 40.34
N PHE A 16 15.40 26.50 39.16
CA PHE A 16 16.79 26.92 38.96
C PHE A 16 16.88 27.90 37.79
N SER A 17 17.35 29.07 38.18
CA SER A 17 17.89 30.21 37.44
C SER A 17 18.21 29.98 35.98
N PHE A 18 17.45 30.63 35.08
CA PHE A 18 17.84 30.92 33.72
C PHE A 18 18.61 32.25 33.68
N SER A 19 19.94 32.17 33.64
CA SER A 19 20.79 33.27 33.19
C SER A 19 20.99 33.15 31.68
N GLN A 20 20.63 34.21 30.95
CA GLN A 20 21.01 34.62 29.62
C GLN A 20 21.76 33.59 28.76
N CYS A 21 21.07 33.01 27.80
CA CYS A 21 21.66 32.46 26.59
C CYS A 21 21.07 33.18 25.38
N ALA A 22 21.94 33.49 24.43
CA ALA A 22 21.70 34.26 23.22
C ALA A 22 20.43 33.85 22.47
N TYR A 23 19.73 34.83 21.92
CA TYR A 23 18.64 34.67 20.95
C TYR A 23 19.18 33.96 19.69
N ALA A 24 19.13 32.61 19.69
CA ALA A 24 18.92 31.87 18.48
C ALA A 24 17.40 31.93 18.26
N GLU A 25 16.94 32.35 17.09
CA GLU A 25 15.55 32.21 16.68
C GLU A 25 15.20 30.74 16.80
N THR A 26 14.51 30.35 17.89
CA THR A 26 13.91 29.03 18.01
C THR A 26 12.86 28.93 16.93
N PRO A 27 12.88 27.90 16.06
CA PRO A 27 11.81 27.73 15.08
C PRO A 27 10.48 27.72 15.81
N ALA A 28 9.51 28.46 15.30
CA ALA A 28 8.19 28.54 15.91
C ALA A 28 7.62 27.12 16.09
N ILE A 29 7.21 26.78 17.31
CA ILE A 29 6.55 25.49 17.57
C ILE A 29 5.18 25.59 16.91
N LEU A 30 4.94 24.73 15.92
CA LEU A 30 3.64 24.60 15.26
C LEU A 30 2.78 23.59 16.02
N VAL A 31 1.48 23.87 16.11
CA VAL A 31 0.51 22.91 16.65
C VAL A 31 0.38 21.76 15.68
N LYS A 32 0.77 20.55 16.11
CA LYS A 32 0.69 19.37 15.28
C LYS A 32 -0.74 18.87 15.12
N GLU A 33 -0.99 18.23 13.99
CA GLU A 33 -2.21 17.47 13.72
C GLU A 33 -2.09 16.12 14.45
N LEU A 34 -3.02 15.85 15.36
CA LEU A 34 -3.08 14.62 16.13
C LEU A 34 -4.50 14.03 16.05
N PRO A 35 -4.64 12.69 16.14
CA PRO A 35 -5.96 12.08 16.17
C PRO A 35 -6.69 12.44 17.46
N SER A 36 -8.02 12.54 17.35
CA SER A 36 -8.96 12.55 18.46
C SER A 36 -9.22 11.13 18.96
N ASN A 37 -9.95 10.97 20.05
CA ASN A 37 -10.42 9.64 20.50
C ASN A 37 -11.49 9.04 19.55
N GLN A 38 -11.96 9.83 18.58
CA GLN A 38 -12.79 9.39 17.44
C GLN A 38 -11.96 9.09 16.20
N SER A 39 -10.63 9.18 16.32
CA SER A 39 -9.58 8.79 15.36
C SER A 39 -9.41 9.66 14.13
N PHE A 40 -10.29 10.61 13.82
CA PHE A 40 -9.97 11.66 12.85
C PHE A 40 -9.07 12.73 13.49
N THR A 41 -8.36 13.46 12.65
CA THR A 41 -7.55 14.59 13.13
C THR A 41 -8.43 15.58 13.88
N GLY A 42 -8.11 15.84 15.16
CA GLY A 42 -8.97 16.64 16.02
C GLY A 42 -8.46 16.86 17.43
N LEU A 43 -9.36 17.37 18.26
CA LEU A 43 -9.14 17.65 19.67
C LEU A 43 -9.27 16.36 20.51
N THR A 44 -10.01 16.35 21.61
CA THR A 44 -10.25 15.14 22.37
C THR A 44 -11.32 14.27 21.70
N PHE A 45 -12.50 14.83 21.43
CA PHE A 45 -13.63 14.15 20.78
C PHE A 45 -14.12 14.85 19.53
N ILE A 46 -13.93 16.17 19.41
CA ILE A 46 -14.40 16.96 18.27
C ILE A 46 -13.34 17.05 17.18
N PRO A 47 -13.75 17.14 15.89
CA PRO A 47 -12.84 17.39 14.79
C PRO A 47 -12.30 18.82 14.80
N ASN A 48 -11.11 19.00 14.25
CA ASN A 48 -10.63 20.27 13.76
C ASN A 48 -10.66 20.31 12.22
N ALA A 49 -10.30 21.45 11.61
CA ALA A 49 -10.27 21.58 10.15
C ALA A 49 -8.96 21.06 9.52
N GLN A 50 -8.08 20.47 10.31
CA GLN A 50 -6.89 19.80 9.81
C GLN A 50 -7.24 18.38 9.32
N VAL A 51 -6.47 17.87 8.38
CA VAL A 51 -6.59 16.51 7.87
C VAL A 51 -5.22 15.85 7.90
N GLN A 52 -5.21 14.54 7.93
CA GLN A 52 -3.98 13.76 7.80
C GLN A 52 -3.26 14.09 6.49
N ASN A 53 -1.92 14.13 6.53
CA ASN A 53 -1.13 14.36 5.33
C ASN A 53 -1.39 13.26 4.29
N TYR A 54 -1.44 13.66 3.02
CA TYR A 54 -1.54 12.70 1.92
C TYR A 54 -0.47 11.61 2.03
N GLY A 55 -0.90 10.33 1.90
CA GLY A 55 -0.03 9.19 2.03
C GLY A 55 0.45 8.92 3.45
N SER A 56 -0.26 9.41 4.47
CA SER A 56 -0.02 9.08 5.87
C SER A 56 -1.07 8.07 6.33
N PHE A 57 -0.63 6.95 6.88
CA PHE A 57 -1.48 5.91 7.47
C PHE A 57 -1.46 6.04 8.98
N GLY A 58 -2.62 6.08 9.59
CA GLY A 58 -2.80 6.12 11.04
C GLY A 58 -3.40 4.83 11.58
N PHE A 59 -2.98 4.47 12.76
CA PHE A 59 -3.54 3.40 13.59
C PHE A 59 -3.78 3.98 14.98
N ASP A 60 -4.98 3.80 15.51
CA ASP A 60 -5.38 4.36 16.78
C ASP A 60 -6.17 3.33 17.60
N PHE A 61 -5.84 3.21 18.86
CA PHE A 61 -6.60 2.46 19.85
C PHE A 61 -7.10 3.42 20.91
N ALA A 62 -8.42 3.50 21.09
CA ALA A 62 -9.04 4.31 22.12
C ALA A 62 -9.83 3.46 23.11
N HIS A 63 -9.66 3.77 24.38
CA HIS A 63 -10.37 3.16 25.49
C HIS A 63 -11.22 4.20 26.21
N GLY A 64 -12.49 3.87 26.37
CA GLY A 64 -13.48 4.75 27.01
C GLY A 64 -14.01 5.84 26.08
N LEU A 65 -15.29 6.10 26.21
CA LEU A 65 -15.95 7.24 25.57
C LEU A 65 -16.76 7.98 26.63
N PRO A 66 -16.89 9.30 26.59
CA PRO A 66 -17.69 10.08 27.53
C PRO A 66 -19.17 9.96 27.17
N LEU A 67 -19.74 8.78 27.30
CA LEU A 67 -21.16 8.56 27.12
C LEU A 67 -21.87 8.46 28.48
N ARG A 68 -23.12 8.88 28.51
CA ARG A 68 -23.97 8.88 29.71
C ARG A 68 -24.01 7.52 30.39
N ASN A 69 -24.07 7.55 31.73
CA ASN A 69 -24.32 6.48 32.67
C ASN A 69 -24.97 5.21 32.09
N ASN A 70 -24.28 4.09 32.12
CA ASN A 70 -24.62 2.69 31.90
C ASN A 70 -23.88 1.95 30.77
N VAL A 71 -22.98 2.61 30.05
CA VAL A 71 -22.10 1.92 29.10
C VAL A 71 -20.77 1.66 29.80
N SER A 72 -20.41 0.39 30.02
CA SER A 72 -19.35 0.08 30.94
C SER A 72 -17.95 0.15 30.34
N ASP A 73 -17.71 -0.38 29.19
CA ASP A 73 -16.38 -0.34 28.58
C ASP A 73 -16.53 -0.34 27.05
N ILE A 74 -16.19 0.78 26.41
CA ILE A 74 -16.12 0.90 24.95
C ILE A 74 -14.65 0.96 24.56
N GLU A 75 -14.28 0.10 23.66
CA GLU A 75 -12.97 0.10 23.02
C GLU A 75 -13.12 0.28 21.52
N SER A 76 -12.23 1.07 20.91
CA SER A 76 -12.23 1.27 19.48
C SER A 76 -10.84 1.11 18.89
N LEU A 77 -10.79 0.44 17.76
CA LEU A 77 -9.62 0.30 16.92
C LEU A 77 -9.90 0.99 15.60
N THR A 78 -9.06 1.95 15.23
CA THR A 78 -9.29 2.76 14.02
C THR A 78 -8.08 2.76 13.13
N PHE A 79 -8.36 2.72 11.84
CA PHE A 79 -7.39 2.90 10.77
C PHE A 79 -7.76 4.17 10.01
N SER A 80 -6.80 5.05 9.81
CA SER A 80 -6.98 6.31 9.10
C SER A 80 -5.97 6.47 7.98
N LEU A 81 -6.36 7.20 6.93
CA LEU A 81 -5.53 7.42 5.74
C LEU A 81 -5.75 8.81 5.18
N GLY A 82 -4.67 9.55 4.95
CA GLY A 82 -4.68 10.71 4.08
C GLY A 82 -4.74 10.25 2.62
N LEU A 83 -5.96 10.12 2.07
CA LEU A 83 -6.21 9.44 0.80
C LEU A 83 -5.81 10.27 -0.42
N ILE A 84 -6.18 11.54 -0.43
CA ILE A 84 -5.72 12.56 -1.38
C ILE A 84 -5.45 13.86 -0.61
N GLU A 85 -4.87 14.86 -1.25
CA GLU A 85 -4.68 16.16 -0.57
C GLU A 85 -6.01 16.72 -0.07
N GLY A 86 -6.08 16.95 1.22
CA GLY A 86 -7.26 17.47 1.89
C GLY A 86 -8.31 16.43 2.27
N LEU A 87 -8.19 15.16 1.92
CA LEU A 87 -9.17 14.12 2.27
C LEU A 87 -8.58 13.10 3.24
N GLU A 88 -9.20 12.98 4.40
CA GLU A 88 -8.96 11.97 5.41
C GLU A 88 -10.11 10.96 5.42
N ALA A 89 -9.80 9.68 5.31
CA ALA A 89 -10.75 8.57 5.37
C ALA A 89 -10.40 7.65 6.54
N GLN A 90 -11.41 7.08 7.19
CA GLN A 90 -11.23 6.22 8.36
C GLN A 90 -12.19 5.05 8.34
N GLY A 91 -11.70 3.91 8.89
CA GLY A 91 -12.51 2.78 9.27
C GLY A 91 -12.33 2.50 10.77
N ARG A 92 -13.42 2.29 11.50
CA ARG A 92 -13.43 2.04 12.93
C ARG A 92 -14.09 0.71 13.26
N ILE A 93 -13.46 -0.06 14.12
CA ILE A 93 -14.02 -1.22 14.79
C ILE A 93 -14.28 -0.81 16.23
N VAL A 94 -15.49 -0.93 16.72
CA VAL A 94 -15.86 -0.62 18.09
C VAL A 94 -16.43 -1.85 18.79
N THR A 95 -16.10 -2.01 20.07
CA THR A 95 -16.70 -3.01 20.95
C THR A 95 -17.30 -2.32 22.16
N GLU A 96 -18.50 -2.73 22.53
CA GLU A 96 -19.20 -2.29 23.72
C GLU A 96 -19.64 -3.50 24.55
N ASP A 97 -19.18 -3.57 25.79
CA ASP A 97 -19.58 -4.61 26.72
C ASP A 97 -20.74 -4.16 27.59
N TYR A 98 -21.85 -4.90 27.55
CA TYR A 98 -22.99 -4.67 28.42
C TYR A 98 -22.82 -5.45 29.71
N SER A 99 -22.77 -4.76 30.85
CA SER A 99 -22.71 -5.38 32.15
C SER A 99 -24.04 -5.26 32.91
N SER A 100 -24.52 -6.35 33.50
CA SER A 100 -25.62 -6.34 34.45
C SER A 100 -25.14 -6.94 35.76
N ASN A 101 -25.32 -6.19 36.89
CA ASN A 101 -24.87 -6.63 38.21
C ASN A 101 -23.34 -6.96 38.32
N GLY A 102 -22.50 -6.31 37.50
CA GLY A 102 -21.05 -6.52 37.49
C GLY A 102 -20.57 -7.73 36.70
N PHE A 103 -21.46 -8.38 35.94
CA PHE A 103 -21.12 -9.44 34.99
C PHE A 103 -21.39 -8.97 33.58
N VAL A 104 -20.45 -9.23 32.66
CA VAL A 104 -20.66 -9.00 31.21
C VAL A 104 -21.80 -9.94 30.76
N VAL A 105 -22.87 -9.34 30.22
CA VAL A 105 -24.07 -10.08 29.78
C VAL A 105 -24.04 -10.29 28.26
N GLY A 106 -23.30 -9.45 27.54
CA GLY A 106 -23.11 -9.52 26.09
C GLY A 106 -22.21 -8.38 25.61
N SER A 107 -21.69 -8.53 24.43
CA SER A 107 -20.92 -7.49 23.73
C SER A 107 -21.52 -7.23 22.36
N ILE A 108 -21.59 -5.95 21.96
CA ILE A 108 -21.89 -5.53 20.59
C ILE A 108 -20.58 -5.15 19.93
N ARG A 109 -20.41 -5.56 18.68
CA ARG A 109 -19.27 -5.22 17.83
C ARG A 109 -19.80 -4.54 16.59
N ASP A 110 -19.08 -3.52 16.14
CA ASP A 110 -19.56 -2.70 15.06
C ASP A 110 -18.44 -2.16 14.17
N LEU A 111 -18.78 -1.92 12.91
CA LEU A 111 -17.91 -1.38 11.89
C LEU A 111 -18.51 -0.09 11.35
N SER A 112 -17.75 1.00 11.41
CA SER A 112 -18.19 2.27 10.86
C SER A 112 -17.08 2.93 10.04
N ALA A 113 -17.47 3.88 9.18
CA ALA A 113 -16.56 4.68 8.37
C ALA A 113 -16.76 6.17 8.62
N SER A 114 -15.70 6.96 8.45
CA SER A 114 -15.75 8.41 8.57
C SER A 114 -14.92 9.06 7.46
N PHE A 115 -15.35 10.25 7.01
CA PHE A 115 -14.65 11.02 5.99
C PHE A 115 -14.62 12.50 6.37
N LYS A 116 -13.46 13.14 6.16
CA LYS A 116 -13.28 14.58 6.37
C LYS A 116 -12.54 15.21 5.21
N TYR A 117 -13.07 16.27 4.65
CA TYR A 117 -12.48 16.99 3.53
C TYR A 117 -12.19 18.45 3.89
N GLN A 118 -10.91 18.82 3.82
CA GLN A 118 -10.46 20.20 3.97
C GLN A 118 -10.64 20.93 2.64
N LEU A 119 -11.40 22.01 2.67
CA LEU A 119 -11.73 22.79 1.48
C LEU A 119 -10.50 23.58 0.98
N PRO A 120 -10.13 23.49 -0.30
CA PRO A 120 -8.92 24.09 -0.84
C PRO A 120 -8.98 25.62 -1.00
N PHE A 121 -10.16 26.22 -0.88
CA PHE A 121 -10.39 27.65 -1.19
C PHE A 121 -9.65 28.62 -0.26
N PHE A 122 -9.15 28.16 0.87
CA PHE A 122 -8.46 28.95 1.89
C PHE A 122 -6.99 28.59 2.07
N GLN A 123 -6.40 27.82 1.16
CA GLN A 123 -5.00 27.37 1.25
C GLN A 123 -4.00 28.54 1.23
N ASP A 124 -4.33 29.65 0.56
CA ASP A 124 -3.52 30.87 0.56
C ASP A 124 -3.50 31.59 1.92
N PHE A 125 -4.45 31.25 2.80
CA PHE A 125 -4.49 31.72 4.18
C PHE A 125 -3.92 30.62 5.09
N ASN A 126 -2.61 30.51 5.21
CA ASN A 126 -1.92 29.49 6.01
C ASN A 126 -2.44 29.32 7.46
N LYS A 127 -3.27 30.24 7.95
CA LYS A 127 -3.77 30.29 9.31
C LYS A 127 -5.21 29.85 9.46
N PHE A 128 -6.02 29.99 8.42
CA PHE A 128 -7.43 29.66 8.44
C PHE A 128 -7.69 28.46 7.55
N LYS A 129 -8.31 27.44 8.10
CA LYS A 129 -8.73 26.26 7.36
C LYS A 129 -10.19 25.98 7.61
N LEU A 130 -10.85 25.36 6.63
CA LEU A 130 -12.25 24.96 6.68
C LEU A 130 -12.38 23.52 6.20
N ALA A 131 -13.09 22.70 6.96
CA ALA A 131 -13.35 21.32 6.59
C ALA A 131 -14.83 20.96 6.77
N VAL A 132 -15.27 20.00 5.97
CA VAL A 132 -16.57 19.34 6.11
C VAL A 132 -16.32 17.86 6.34
N GLY A 133 -17.18 17.21 7.10
CA GLY A 133 -17.02 15.79 7.34
C GLY A 133 -18.30 15.10 7.72
N VAL A 134 -18.24 13.80 7.64
CA VAL A 134 -19.26 12.88 8.12
C VAL A 134 -18.53 11.79 8.89
N GLN A 135 -19.03 11.50 10.07
CA GLN A 135 -18.42 10.48 10.93
C GLN A 135 -19.42 9.41 11.31
N ASP A 136 -18.87 8.25 11.66
CA ASP A 136 -19.59 7.11 12.22
C ASP A 136 -20.75 6.64 11.32
N LEU A 137 -20.45 6.50 10.02
CA LEU A 137 -21.38 5.98 9.01
C LEU A 137 -21.46 4.48 9.08
N GLY A 138 -22.69 3.96 9.16
CA GLY A 138 -22.97 2.53 9.20
C GLY A 138 -22.88 1.97 10.62
N GLY A 139 -23.26 0.68 10.75
CA GLY A 139 -23.25 -0.05 12.01
C GLY A 139 -24.40 0.27 12.97
N GLU A 140 -24.38 -0.43 14.11
CA GLU A 140 -25.34 -0.26 15.20
C GLU A 140 -24.83 0.67 16.31
N LEU A 141 -23.51 0.69 16.55
CA LEU A 141 -22.85 1.55 17.56
C LEU A 141 -22.40 2.89 16.96
N ASN A 142 -23.33 3.61 16.37
CA ASN A 142 -23.11 4.83 15.64
C ASN A 142 -23.40 6.10 16.49
N TYR A 143 -23.02 6.09 17.76
CA TYR A 143 -23.25 7.17 18.71
C TYR A 143 -22.71 8.54 18.28
N PHE A 144 -21.75 8.58 17.39
CA PHE A 144 -21.13 9.78 16.86
C PHE A 144 -21.54 10.09 15.43
N ASN A 145 -22.59 9.45 14.91
CA ASN A 145 -23.08 9.73 13.56
C ASN A 145 -23.45 11.20 13.44
N THR A 146 -22.63 11.96 12.73
CA THR A 146 -22.76 13.42 12.62
C THR A 146 -22.22 13.89 11.28
N ASN A 147 -23.00 14.77 10.63
CA ASN A 147 -22.51 15.61 9.54
C ASN A 147 -22.06 16.94 10.14
N TYR A 148 -20.87 17.42 9.78
CA TYR A 148 -20.34 18.63 10.40
C TYR A 148 -19.56 19.52 9.43
N ILE A 149 -19.44 20.78 9.84
CA ILE A 149 -18.53 21.77 9.28
C ILE A 149 -17.69 22.36 10.42
N VAL A 150 -16.38 22.51 10.18
CA VAL A 150 -15.46 23.05 11.19
C VAL A 150 -14.44 23.97 10.55
N ALA A 151 -14.13 25.05 11.24
CA ALA A 151 -13.11 26.03 10.86
C ALA A 151 -12.06 26.16 11.95
N ASP A 152 -10.81 26.32 11.53
CA ASP A 152 -9.64 26.50 12.40
C ASP A 152 -8.97 27.83 12.14
N TYR A 153 -8.37 28.38 13.19
CA TYR A 153 -7.44 29.48 13.09
C TYR A 153 -6.18 29.22 13.95
N SER A 154 -5.01 29.25 13.30
CA SER A 154 -3.70 29.09 13.96
C SER A 154 -3.04 30.46 14.17
N PHE A 155 -2.56 30.71 15.40
CA PHE A 155 -1.96 31.99 15.77
C PHE A 155 -0.44 32.00 15.55
N ASP A 156 0.13 33.13 15.08
CA ASP A 156 1.58 33.28 14.91
C ASP A 156 2.31 33.60 16.19
N PHE A 157 1.63 34.25 17.12
CA PHE A 157 2.26 34.75 18.35
C PHE A 157 2.45 33.66 19.41
N ALA A 158 1.74 32.53 19.26
CA ALA A 158 1.82 31.41 20.18
C ALA A 158 1.42 30.11 19.44
N PRO A 159 1.92 28.93 19.86
CA PRO A 159 1.52 27.64 19.30
C PRO A 159 0.10 27.26 19.78
N ILE A 160 -0.87 28.04 19.34
CA ILE A 160 -2.28 27.88 19.67
C ILE A 160 -3.08 27.75 18.37
N ARG A 161 -4.00 26.80 18.35
CA ARG A 161 -5.04 26.66 17.32
C ARG A 161 -6.40 26.69 17.98
N MET A 162 -7.33 27.40 17.39
CA MET A 162 -8.73 27.44 17.81
C MET A 162 -9.60 26.85 16.72
N SER A 163 -10.52 26.00 17.12
CA SER A 163 -11.51 25.36 16.24
C SER A 163 -12.89 25.70 16.65
N VAL A 164 -13.78 25.97 15.67
CA VAL A 164 -15.22 26.19 15.88
C VAL A 164 -16.00 25.52 14.76
N GLY A 165 -17.06 24.81 15.09
CA GLY A 165 -17.86 24.08 14.14
C GLY A 165 -19.32 23.96 14.54
N TYR A 166 -20.07 23.32 13.65
CA TYR A 166 -21.46 22.96 13.84
C TYR A 166 -21.70 21.57 13.30
N GLY A 167 -22.29 20.71 14.11
CA GLY A 167 -22.67 19.36 13.76
C GLY A 167 -24.18 19.17 13.74
N GLN A 168 -24.64 18.19 13.00
CA GLN A 168 -26.00 17.72 12.96
C GLN A 168 -26.01 16.20 13.07
N SER A 169 -26.62 15.67 14.12
CA SER A 169 -26.78 14.26 14.39
C SER A 169 -28.25 13.89 14.50
N ASP A 170 -28.61 12.74 13.99
CA ASP A 170 -29.96 12.18 14.15
C ASP A 170 -30.09 11.30 15.41
N ILE A 171 -29.00 11.18 16.19
CA ILE A 171 -28.93 10.30 17.36
C ILE A 171 -29.21 11.08 18.63
N PRO A 172 -30.17 10.63 19.49
CA PRO A 172 -30.60 11.36 20.69
C PRO A 172 -29.54 11.56 21.78
N LEU A 173 -28.40 10.86 21.67
CA LEU A 173 -27.27 10.95 22.61
C LEU A 173 -26.17 11.92 22.13
N GLY A 174 -26.48 12.73 21.15
CA GLY A 174 -25.64 13.49 20.24
C GLY A 174 -24.60 14.40 20.85
N VAL A 175 -23.45 13.85 21.16
CA VAL A 175 -22.20 14.59 21.10
C VAL A 175 -22.08 15.16 19.68
N MET A 176 -21.81 16.47 19.55
CA MET A 176 -21.76 17.19 18.28
C MET A 176 -23.11 17.38 17.56
N ASP A 177 -24.23 17.41 18.27
CA ASP A 177 -25.48 17.89 17.72
C ASP A 177 -25.68 19.36 18.11
N GLY A 178 -25.13 20.28 17.32
CA GLY A 178 -25.13 21.72 17.59
C GLY A 178 -23.76 22.37 17.44
N PRO A 179 -23.55 23.57 18.03
CA PRO A 179 -22.25 24.25 17.98
C PRO A 179 -21.24 23.56 18.88
N PHE A 180 -20.03 23.34 18.35
CA PHE A 180 -18.90 22.80 19.07
C PHE A 180 -17.64 23.63 18.83
N GLY A 181 -16.62 23.46 19.66
CA GLY A 181 -15.35 24.17 19.45
C GLY A 181 -14.34 23.91 20.56
N GLY A 182 -13.11 24.32 20.32
CA GLY A 182 -12.05 24.11 21.30
C GLY A 182 -10.75 24.82 20.98
N VAL A 183 -9.77 24.59 21.84
CA VAL A 183 -8.44 25.19 21.78
C VAL A 183 -7.39 24.10 21.97
N GLU A 184 -6.39 24.09 21.10
CA GLU A 184 -5.19 23.29 21.19
C GLU A 184 -4.02 24.22 21.49
N TYR A 185 -3.25 23.92 22.53
CA TYR A 185 -2.03 24.65 22.90
C TYR A 185 -0.84 23.69 23.03
N GLN A 186 0.20 23.92 22.27
CA GLN A 186 1.41 23.07 22.24
C GLN A 186 2.63 23.80 22.81
N PRO A 187 2.80 23.86 24.16
CA PRO A 187 3.90 24.58 24.78
C PRO A 187 5.28 23.99 24.46
N PHE A 188 5.34 22.70 24.18
CA PHE A 188 6.56 21.97 23.83
C PHE A 188 6.31 21.07 22.63
N ASN A 189 7.38 20.67 21.92
CA ASN A 189 7.29 19.81 20.76
C ASN A 189 6.80 18.37 21.06
N PHE A 190 6.61 18.03 22.33
CA PHE A 190 6.18 16.70 22.80
C PHE A 190 4.93 16.71 23.68
N ILE A 191 4.33 17.88 23.97
CA ILE A 191 3.11 17.99 24.78
C ILE A 191 2.13 18.98 24.10
N GLN A 192 0.87 18.57 23.98
CA GLN A 192 -0.25 19.39 23.58
C GLN A 192 -1.35 19.33 24.65
N LEU A 193 -1.89 20.48 24.98
CA LEU A 193 -3.01 20.66 25.90
C LEU A 193 -4.25 21.00 25.10
N VAL A 194 -5.35 20.34 25.42
CA VAL A 194 -6.62 20.47 24.69
C VAL A 194 -7.74 20.81 25.65
N GLY A 195 -8.55 21.79 25.27
CA GLY A 195 -9.82 22.10 25.91
C GLY A 195 -10.90 22.25 24.86
N GLU A 196 -12.06 21.61 25.03
CA GLU A 196 -13.14 21.60 24.05
C GLU A 196 -14.52 21.62 24.67
N TYR A 197 -15.48 22.05 23.88
CA TYR A 197 -16.91 21.93 24.11
C TYR A 197 -17.53 21.14 22.97
N ASP A 198 -18.18 20.02 23.27
CA ASP A 198 -18.63 19.02 22.30
C ASP A 198 -20.10 19.11 21.92
N SER A 199 -20.71 20.28 22.12
CA SER A 199 -22.13 20.64 22.01
C SER A 199 -22.97 20.38 23.27
N GLU A 200 -22.49 19.53 24.18
CA GLU A 200 -23.16 19.23 25.45
C GLU A 200 -22.35 19.71 26.65
N GLU A 201 -21.07 19.29 26.73
CA GLU A 201 -20.25 19.50 27.93
C GLU A 201 -18.82 19.94 27.58
N PHE A 202 -18.08 20.39 28.56
CA PHE A 202 -16.67 20.75 28.45
C PHE A 202 -15.79 19.55 28.77
N ASN A 203 -14.77 19.33 27.95
CA ASN A 203 -13.75 18.30 28.14
C ASN A 203 -12.35 18.89 28.04
N SER A 204 -11.37 18.24 28.67
CA SER A 204 -9.98 18.59 28.46
C SER A 204 -9.07 17.35 28.50
N SER A 205 -8.01 17.37 27.69
CA SER A 205 -7.02 16.31 27.62
C SER A 205 -5.60 16.83 27.53
N VAL A 206 -4.67 15.95 27.84
CA VAL A 206 -3.24 16.14 27.61
C VAL A 206 -2.80 15.09 26.61
N LYS A 207 -2.15 15.52 25.52
CA LYS A 207 -1.56 14.64 24.52
C LYS A 207 -0.04 14.72 24.60
N ILE A 208 0.61 13.55 24.70
CA ILE A 208 2.06 13.40 24.63
C ILE A 208 2.38 12.85 23.24
N LEU A 209 3.35 13.42 22.55
CA LEU A 209 3.71 13.04 21.20
C LEU A 209 5.22 12.87 21.04
N THR A 210 5.64 12.00 20.14
CA THR A 210 7.05 11.82 19.82
C THR A 210 7.56 13.04 19.04
N PRO A 211 8.71 13.64 19.44
CA PRO A 211 9.40 14.63 18.61
C PRO A 211 9.78 14.05 17.23
N LYS A 212 9.92 14.93 16.22
CA LYS A 212 10.48 14.53 14.92
C LYS A 212 11.84 13.84 15.12
N GLU A 213 12.14 12.87 14.28
CA GLU A 213 13.40 12.11 14.24
C GLU A 213 13.65 11.18 15.45
N LEU A 214 12.73 11.10 16.41
CA LEU A 214 12.86 10.17 17.53
C LEU A 214 12.63 8.71 17.09
N LEU A 215 11.65 8.49 16.21
CA LEU A 215 11.33 7.18 15.65
C LEU A 215 11.85 7.07 14.20
N PRO A 216 12.28 5.87 13.78
CA PRO A 216 12.74 5.66 12.40
C PRO A 216 11.59 5.87 11.41
N TYR A 217 11.93 6.16 10.15
CA TYR A 217 10.99 6.31 9.03
C TYR A 217 9.94 7.43 9.22
N ASP A 218 10.26 8.49 9.98
CA ASP A 218 9.33 9.59 10.31
C ASP A 218 8.02 9.14 10.94
N ILE A 219 8.00 7.96 11.56
CA ILE A 219 6.88 7.47 12.35
C ILE A 219 6.63 8.44 13.50
N THR A 220 5.37 8.80 13.73
CA THR A 220 4.94 9.58 14.88
C THR A 220 4.03 8.74 15.77
N ALA A 221 4.18 8.89 17.08
CA ALA A 221 3.29 8.26 18.05
C ALA A 221 2.75 9.32 19.00
N SER A 222 1.52 9.13 19.48
CA SER A 222 0.91 9.98 20.48
C SER A 222 0.11 9.17 21.48
N LEU A 223 0.05 9.68 22.72
CA LEU A 223 -0.78 9.17 23.80
C LEU A 223 -1.62 10.34 24.33
N SER A 224 -2.93 10.21 24.28
CA SER A 224 -3.87 11.18 24.81
C SER A 224 -4.52 10.65 26.09
N TYR A 225 -4.69 11.51 27.08
CA TYR A 225 -5.38 11.18 28.33
C TYR A 225 -6.35 12.30 28.67
N GLN A 226 -7.62 11.96 28.89
CA GLN A 226 -8.64 12.91 29.33
C GLN A 226 -8.43 13.24 30.82
N VAL A 227 -8.23 14.51 31.12
CA VAL A 227 -8.03 14.98 32.49
C VAL A 227 -9.30 15.53 33.14
N TYR A 228 -10.27 15.96 32.31
CA TYR A 228 -11.57 16.45 32.78
C TYR A 228 -12.65 16.12 31.74
N SER A 229 -13.83 15.73 32.24
CA SER A 229 -15.05 15.62 31.46
C SER A 229 -16.24 16.17 32.24
N GLY A 230 -17.08 16.96 31.54
CA GLY A 230 -18.36 17.45 32.07
C GLY A 230 -19.45 16.37 32.07
N HIS A 231 -19.31 15.31 31.33
CA HIS A 231 -20.33 14.23 31.21
C HIS A 231 -20.54 13.38 32.47
N GLY A 232 -19.84 13.66 33.56
CA GLY A 232 -20.05 13.04 34.88
C GLY A 232 -18.83 12.27 35.39
N THR A 233 -18.92 11.86 36.67
CA THR A 233 -17.79 11.28 37.45
C THR A 233 -17.49 9.81 37.16
N ASP A 234 -18.30 9.10 36.39
CA ASP A 234 -18.14 7.67 36.11
C ASP A 234 -17.35 7.37 34.83
N THR A 235 -16.87 8.42 34.12
CA THR A 235 -15.98 8.27 32.98
C THR A 235 -14.58 7.82 33.44
N LYS A 236 -14.40 6.53 33.54
CA LYS A 236 -13.14 5.93 33.95
C LYS A 236 -12.14 6.00 32.82
N ASN A 237 -11.02 6.72 33.05
CA ASN A 237 -9.76 6.59 32.33
C ASN A 237 -9.89 6.58 30.78
N VAL A 238 -10.45 7.63 30.20
CA VAL A 238 -10.48 7.79 28.75
C VAL A 238 -9.08 8.13 28.23
N TRP A 239 -8.55 7.29 27.36
CA TRP A 239 -7.24 7.49 26.75
C TRP A 239 -7.21 6.93 25.34
N ASN A 240 -6.30 7.44 24.51
CA ASN A 240 -5.99 6.82 23.23
C ASN A 240 -4.49 6.78 22.96
N ALA A 241 -4.07 5.77 22.20
CA ALA A 241 -2.72 5.63 21.71
C ALA A 241 -2.75 5.53 20.17
N ALA A 242 -2.03 6.43 19.52
CA ALA A 242 -2.04 6.53 18.07
C ALA A 242 -0.64 6.47 17.48
N PHE A 243 -0.54 5.90 16.28
CA PHE A 243 0.66 5.85 15.45
C PHE A 243 0.32 6.37 14.07
N SER A 244 1.22 7.16 13.49
CA SER A 244 1.11 7.59 12.10
C SER A 244 2.40 7.28 11.35
N ILE A 245 2.26 6.65 10.19
CA ILE A 245 3.35 6.15 9.35
C ILE A 245 3.20 6.77 7.96
N PRO A 246 4.21 7.52 7.45
CA PRO A 246 4.18 7.98 6.07
C PRO A 246 4.40 6.79 5.12
N LEU A 247 3.47 6.57 4.20
CA LEU A 247 3.55 5.53 3.16
C LEU A 247 4.36 6.01 1.94
N ILE A 248 4.54 7.32 1.80
CA ILE A 248 5.29 7.96 0.72
C ILE A 248 6.61 8.47 1.28
N SER A 249 7.72 8.09 0.64
CA SER A 249 9.02 8.65 0.98
C SER A 249 9.21 10.02 0.32
N ASP A 250 9.90 10.94 0.99
CA ASP A 250 10.26 12.25 0.43
C ASP A 250 11.06 12.18 -0.88
N TYR A 251 11.57 11.00 -1.23
CA TYR A 251 12.35 10.75 -2.44
C TYR A 251 11.55 10.88 -3.74
N THR A 252 10.24 10.71 -3.71
CA THR A 252 9.41 10.77 -4.92
C THR A 252 8.79 12.15 -5.14
N ARG A 253 8.57 12.91 -4.07
CA ARG A 253 7.82 14.18 -4.11
C ARG A 253 8.64 15.43 -4.39
N SER A 254 9.91 15.47 -4.04
CA SER A 254 10.70 16.71 -4.22
C SER A 254 12.00 16.49 -4.97
N VAL A 255 12.07 17.00 -6.17
CA VAL A 255 13.33 17.22 -6.89
C VAL A 255 13.97 18.54 -6.42
N SER A 256 13.85 18.90 -5.15
CA SER A 256 14.77 19.85 -4.56
C SER A 256 15.96 19.04 -4.03
N PHE A 257 16.98 18.90 -4.88
CA PHE A 257 18.24 18.32 -4.47
C PHE A 257 18.75 19.06 -3.23
N SER A 258 18.85 18.36 -2.11
CA SER A 258 19.56 18.87 -0.94
C SER A 258 21.03 19.12 -1.30
N GLN A 259 21.78 19.88 -0.51
CA GLN A 259 23.21 20.07 -0.74
C GLN A 259 23.98 18.73 -0.81
N ASN A 260 23.52 17.69 -0.11
CA ASN A 260 24.08 16.35 -0.16
C ASN A 260 23.80 15.64 -1.50
N ASP A 261 22.63 15.87 -2.10
CA ASP A 261 22.29 15.31 -3.40
C ASP A 261 23.10 15.94 -4.53
N MET A 262 23.49 17.22 -4.41
CA MET A 262 24.41 17.87 -5.37
C MET A 262 25.81 17.25 -5.33
N SER A 263 26.34 16.91 -4.14
CA SER A 263 27.64 16.25 -4.02
C SER A 263 27.65 14.84 -4.60
N LEU A 264 26.55 14.11 -4.45
CA LEU A 264 26.34 12.79 -5.03
C LEU A 264 26.25 12.87 -6.55
N ARG A 265 25.53 13.85 -7.06
CA ARG A 265 25.40 14.15 -8.48
C ARG A 265 26.73 14.47 -9.14
N ASP A 266 27.58 15.27 -8.47
CA ASP A 266 28.92 15.62 -8.95
C ASP A 266 29.83 14.38 -9.00
N LYS A 267 29.75 13.48 -8.01
CA LYS A 267 30.49 12.21 -8.00
C LYS A 267 30.06 11.30 -9.15
N LEU A 268 28.75 11.15 -9.39
CA LEU A 268 28.21 10.38 -10.51
C LEU A 268 28.65 10.96 -11.85
N PHE A 269 28.66 12.29 -11.98
CA PHE A 269 29.12 12.96 -13.19
C PHE A 269 30.62 12.72 -13.46
N VAL A 270 31.45 12.73 -12.42
CA VAL A 270 32.91 12.43 -12.55
C VAL A 270 33.10 10.95 -12.91
N GLU A 271 32.32 10.03 -12.37
CA GLU A 271 32.40 8.62 -12.78
C GLU A 271 31.89 8.37 -14.20
N GLN A 272 30.77 8.97 -14.59
CA GLN A 272 30.26 8.87 -15.96
C GLN A 272 31.31 9.33 -16.99
N LYS A 273 32.05 10.37 -16.68
CA LYS A 273 33.14 10.87 -17.55
C LYS A 273 34.26 9.85 -17.75
N LYS A 274 34.50 8.93 -16.80
CA LYS A 274 35.49 7.85 -16.93
C LYS A 274 35.05 6.76 -17.92
N PHE A 275 33.76 6.64 -18.22
CA PHE A 275 33.20 5.62 -19.10
C PHE A 275 32.96 6.09 -20.54
N GLN A 276 33.25 7.36 -20.86
CA GLN A 276 33.08 7.87 -22.22
C GLN A 276 33.93 7.15 -23.28
N ASP A 277 35.00 6.46 -22.86
CA ASP A 277 35.85 5.63 -23.70
C ASP A 277 35.56 4.11 -23.49
N ALA A 278 34.43 3.74 -22.95
CA ALA A 278 34.10 2.37 -22.61
C ALA A 278 33.73 1.55 -23.87
N SER A 279 34.16 0.30 -23.89
CA SER A 279 33.76 -0.69 -24.91
C SER A 279 32.43 -1.33 -24.58
N ILE A 280 31.79 -2.00 -25.57
CA ILE A 280 30.58 -2.79 -25.36
C ILE A 280 30.77 -3.86 -24.29
N SER A 281 31.95 -4.45 -24.19
CA SER A 281 32.26 -5.44 -23.13
C SER A 281 32.21 -4.82 -21.74
N THR A 282 32.55 -3.53 -21.61
CA THR A 282 32.45 -2.77 -20.35
C THR A 282 30.99 -2.52 -20.00
N LEU A 283 30.15 -2.13 -20.96
CA LEU A 283 28.71 -1.96 -20.77
C LEU A 283 28.07 -3.27 -20.30
N VAL A 284 28.31 -4.37 -21.01
CA VAL A 284 27.77 -5.71 -20.66
C VAL A 284 28.23 -6.12 -19.25
N SER A 285 29.49 -5.85 -18.92
CA SER A 285 30.04 -6.16 -17.59
C SER A 285 29.39 -5.31 -16.50
N ALA A 286 29.14 -4.03 -16.74
CA ALA A 286 28.48 -3.12 -15.80
C ALA A 286 27.04 -3.59 -15.50
N LEU A 287 26.26 -3.91 -16.54
CA LEU A 287 24.90 -4.43 -16.39
C LEU A 287 24.86 -5.77 -15.65
N LYS A 288 25.78 -6.69 -15.96
CA LYS A 288 25.92 -7.97 -15.27
C LYS A 288 26.27 -7.79 -13.79
N ASN A 289 27.24 -6.91 -13.49
CA ASN A 289 27.68 -6.65 -12.13
C ASN A 289 26.58 -5.95 -11.30
N GLU A 290 25.70 -5.19 -11.96
CA GLU A 290 24.54 -4.61 -11.34
C GLU A 290 23.47 -5.66 -11.01
N GLY A 291 23.54 -6.85 -11.60
CA GLY A 291 22.65 -7.96 -11.32
C GLY A 291 21.54 -8.14 -12.34
N PHE A 292 21.62 -7.50 -13.49
CA PHE A 292 20.74 -7.81 -14.61
C PHE A 292 21.09 -9.18 -15.21
N VAL A 293 20.06 -9.91 -15.61
CA VAL A 293 20.21 -11.22 -16.25
C VAL A 293 19.76 -11.15 -17.72
N ASN A 294 20.09 -12.17 -18.50
CA ASN A 294 19.75 -12.25 -19.92
C ASN A 294 20.23 -11.03 -20.74
N VAL A 295 21.38 -10.46 -20.36
CA VAL A 295 21.92 -9.26 -21.02
C VAL A 295 22.45 -9.59 -22.40
N GLN A 296 21.99 -8.82 -23.40
CA GLN A 296 22.40 -8.96 -24.80
C GLN A 296 22.44 -7.59 -25.49
N VAL A 297 23.40 -7.37 -26.37
CA VAL A 297 23.57 -6.11 -27.12
C VAL A 297 23.60 -6.42 -28.62
N GLY A 298 22.89 -5.62 -29.41
CA GLY A 298 22.82 -5.73 -30.85
C GLY A 298 22.56 -4.39 -31.54
N LEU A 299 22.24 -4.44 -32.82
CA LEU A 299 21.97 -3.29 -33.68
C LEU A 299 20.68 -3.45 -34.47
N VAL A 300 19.96 -2.35 -34.61
CA VAL A 300 18.85 -2.18 -35.55
C VAL A 300 19.01 -0.84 -36.25
N ASN A 301 19.13 -0.85 -37.60
CA ASN A 301 19.25 0.37 -38.41
C ASN A 301 20.34 1.36 -37.90
N GLY A 302 21.47 0.85 -37.44
CA GLY A 302 22.58 1.65 -36.89
C GLY A 302 22.36 2.17 -35.48
N ARG A 303 21.28 1.84 -34.80
CA ARG A 303 20.98 2.14 -33.39
C ARG A 303 21.33 0.95 -32.49
N VAL A 304 21.91 1.25 -31.33
CA VAL A 304 22.22 0.23 -30.34
C VAL A 304 20.93 -0.27 -29.66
N VAL A 305 20.78 -1.57 -29.56
CA VAL A 305 19.69 -2.22 -28.80
C VAL A 305 20.29 -3.02 -27.67
N VAL A 306 19.82 -2.81 -26.45
CA VAL A 306 20.21 -3.55 -25.25
C VAL A 306 18.99 -4.24 -24.69
N ALA A 307 19.02 -5.59 -24.64
CA ALA A 307 17.99 -6.36 -23.97
C ALA A 307 18.53 -6.90 -22.64
N LEU A 308 17.72 -6.83 -21.60
CA LEU A 308 18.06 -7.32 -20.26
C LEU A 308 16.82 -7.61 -19.42
N GLU A 309 16.98 -8.40 -18.35
CA GLU A 309 15.90 -8.72 -17.42
C GLU A 309 16.24 -8.25 -16.03
N ASN A 310 15.29 -7.57 -15.37
CA ASN A 310 15.38 -7.14 -13.99
C ASN A 310 14.90 -8.26 -13.04
N ARG A 311 15.77 -8.70 -12.14
CA ARG A 311 15.41 -9.60 -11.00
C ARG A 311 15.85 -9.03 -9.66
N ARG A 312 16.39 -7.83 -9.66
CA ARG A 312 16.95 -7.19 -8.49
C ARG A 312 15.98 -6.19 -7.85
N TYR A 313 15.44 -5.28 -8.63
CA TYR A 313 14.56 -4.21 -8.17
C TYR A 313 13.11 -4.72 -8.14
N ASN A 314 12.67 -5.23 -6.96
CA ASN A 314 11.48 -6.07 -6.85
C ASN A 314 10.18 -5.30 -6.62
N HIS A 315 10.26 -4.05 -6.10
CA HIS A 315 9.05 -3.30 -5.76
C HIS A 315 8.36 -2.71 -6.98
N ASN A 316 9.14 -2.30 -7.98
CA ASN A 316 8.61 -1.72 -9.20
C ASN A 316 9.59 -1.91 -10.37
N GLN A 317 9.07 -2.30 -11.52
CA GLN A 317 9.89 -2.45 -12.74
C GLN A 317 10.50 -1.12 -13.21
N ALA A 318 9.85 0.01 -12.93
CA ALA A 318 10.37 1.34 -13.26
C ALA A 318 11.73 1.63 -12.58
N ASP A 319 11.97 1.09 -11.38
CA ASP A 319 13.25 1.25 -10.69
C ASP A 319 14.37 0.51 -11.44
N GLY A 320 14.14 -0.76 -11.82
CA GLY A 320 15.09 -1.52 -12.64
C GLY A 320 15.34 -0.90 -14.01
N LEU A 321 14.28 -0.37 -14.63
CA LEU A 321 14.37 0.34 -15.90
C LEU A 321 15.26 1.59 -15.79
N GLY A 322 15.06 2.39 -14.73
CA GLY A 322 15.83 3.61 -14.50
C GLY A 322 17.31 3.34 -14.26
N VAL A 323 17.64 2.32 -13.47
CA VAL A 323 19.03 1.91 -13.24
C VAL A 323 19.68 1.43 -14.54
N ALA A 324 18.99 0.62 -15.33
CA ALA A 324 19.49 0.13 -16.62
C ALA A 324 19.72 1.26 -17.62
N LEU A 325 18.76 2.19 -17.77
CA LEU A 325 18.88 3.36 -18.65
C LEU A 325 20.06 4.26 -18.26
N GLY A 326 20.25 4.48 -16.97
CA GLY A 326 21.39 5.25 -16.47
C GLY A 326 22.74 4.60 -16.79
N ILE A 327 22.85 3.27 -16.61
CA ILE A 327 24.07 2.52 -16.98
C ILE A 327 24.30 2.56 -18.49
N VAL A 328 23.27 2.26 -19.28
CA VAL A 328 23.39 2.22 -20.75
C VAL A 328 23.80 3.59 -21.28
N SER A 329 23.11 4.66 -20.91
CA SER A 329 23.43 6.02 -21.39
C SER A 329 24.83 6.46 -20.99
N SER A 330 25.34 6.08 -19.81
CA SER A 330 26.68 6.45 -19.35
C SER A 330 27.81 5.69 -20.06
N HIS A 331 27.54 4.49 -20.60
CA HIS A 331 28.54 3.64 -21.27
C HIS A 331 28.49 3.71 -22.81
N LEU A 332 27.43 4.28 -23.38
CA LEU A 332 27.31 4.49 -24.83
C LEU A 332 27.90 5.82 -25.23
N GLY A 333 29.23 6.00 -25.04
CA GLY A 333 29.98 7.07 -25.65
C GLY A 333 30.30 6.76 -27.13
N GLN A 334 30.85 7.78 -27.85
CA GLN A 334 31.15 7.65 -29.28
C GLN A 334 31.98 6.42 -29.64
N ASN A 335 32.94 6.02 -28.80
CA ASN A 335 33.79 4.85 -29.06
C ASN A 335 33.01 3.52 -28.93
N ALA A 336 32.17 3.37 -27.91
CA ALA A 336 31.39 2.15 -27.71
C ALA A 336 30.37 1.91 -28.85
N ALA A 337 29.77 2.99 -29.34
CA ALA A 337 28.87 2.92 -30.49
C ALA A 337 29.60 2.53 -31.79
N GLN A 338 30.80 3.08 -32.01
CA GLN A 338 31.62 2.79 -33.19
C GLN A 338 32.15 1.34 -33.18
N ASP A 339 32.50 0.79 -32.02
CA ASP A 339 33.01 -0.60 -31.88
C ASP A 339 32.07 -1.65 -32.47
N ILE A 340 30.76 -1.39 -32.46
CA ILE A 340 29.74 -2.30 -33.00
C ILE A 340 29.13 -1.80 -34.33
N GLY A 341 29.64 -0.67 -34.88
CA GLY A 341 29.16 -0.10 -36.14
C GLY A 341 27.84 0.68 -36.00
N ALA A 342 27.53 1.22 -34.82
CA ALA A 342 26.41 2.14 -34.63
C ALA A 342 26.64 3.46 -35.36
N ALA A 343 25.60 3.98 -35.97
CA ALA A 343 25.64 5.20 -36.79
C ALA A 343 25.06 6.45 -36.05
N SER A 344 24.50 6.25 -34.86
CA SER A 344 23.85 7.32 -34.08
C SER A 344 24.04 7.12 -32.56
N ASP A 345 23.92 8.21 -31.81
CA ASP A 345 23.91 8.20 -30.33
C ASP A 345 22.57 7.71 -29.75
N GLN A 346 21.61 7.31 -30.59
CA GLN A 346 20.35 6.72 -30.16
C GLN A 346 20.53 5.29 -29.70
N PHE A 347 19.85 4.94 -28.63
CA PHE A 347 19.78 3.58 -28.13
C PHE A 347 18.35 3.17 -27.80
N GLU A 348 18.13 1.87 -27.80
CA GLU A 348 16.89 1.23 -27.38
C GLU A 348 17.18 0.23 -26.26
N LEU A 349 16.55 0.41 -25.11
CA LEU A 349 16.62 -0.53 -23.99
C LEU A 349 15.34 -1.35 -23.94
N VAL A 350 15.44 -2.68 -24.05
CA VAL A 350 14.31 -3.60 -23.94
C VAL A 350 14.38 -4.35 -22.63
N MET A 351 13.42 -4.10 -21.74
CA MET A 351 13.27 -4.86 -20.49
C MET A 351 12.53 -6.14 -20.75
N LEU A 352 13.08 -7.23 -20.25
CA LEU A 352 12.49 -8.58 -20.31
C LEU A 352 11.91 -8.99 -18.95
N ALA A 353 10.91 -9.86 -18.98
CA ALA A 353 10.44 -10.65 -17.84
C ALA A 353 10.34 -12.11 -18.27
N ASN A 354 11.06 -12.99 -17.58
CA ASN A 354 11.21 -14.39 -17.95
C ASN A 354 11.49 -14.56 -19.45
N GLN A 355 12.50 -13.82 -19.96
CA GLN A 355 12.96 -13.77 -21.34
C GLN A 355 11.91 -13.26 -22.37
N LYS A 356 10.77 -12.73 -21.94
CA LYS A 356 9.76 -12.09 -22.80
C LYS A 356 9.84 -10.58 -22.71
N PRO A 357 9.82 -9.86 -23.81
CA PRO A 357 9.88 -8.40 -23.76
C PRO A 357 8.59 -7.81 -23.17
N VAL A 358 8.77 -6.83 -22.26
CA VAL A 358 7.63 -6.19 -21.57
C VAL A 358 7.57 -4.70 -21.80
N VAL A 359 8.69 -4.01 -21.92
CA VAL A 359 8.74 -2.58 -22.27
C VAL A 359 10.05 -2.28 -22.99
N SER A 360 9.99 -1.37 -23.95
CA SER A 360 11.15 -0.80 -24.64
C SER A 360 11.20 0.71 -24.43
N VAL A 361 12.41 1.25 -24.26
CA VAL A 361 12.65 2.69 -24.13
C VAL A 361 13.65 3.11 -25.19
N LEU A 362 13.22 4.04 -26.03
CA LEU A 362 14.06 4.68 -27.02
C LEU A 362 14.50 6.06 -26.51
N SER A 363 15.79 6.38 -26.62
CA SER A 363 16.31 7.70 -26.24
C SER A 363 17.67 7.95 -26.91
N ASP A 364 18.09 9.21 -26.87
CA ASP A 364 19.46 9.62 -27.18
C ASP A 364 20.32 9.60 -25.90
N SER A 365 21.56 9.09 -25.99
CA SER A 365 22.43 8.92 -24.81
C SER A 365 22.80 10.25 -24.15
N ASN A 366 23.10 11.29 -24.91
CA ASN A 366 23.46 12.59 -24.36
C ASN A 366 22.24 13.32 -23.75
N CYS A 367 21.07 13.19 -24.41
CA CYS A 367 19.82 13.71 -23.91
C CYS A 367 19.47 13.06 -22.55
N TYR A 368 19.51 11.72 -22.47
CA TYR A 368 19.20 11.00 -21.24
C TYR A 368 20.18 11.30 -20.11
N GLN A 369 21.49 11.41 -20.39
CA GLN A 369 22.48 11.83 -19.40
C GLN A 369 22.20 13.23 -18.87
N SER A 370 21.86 14.18 -19.74
CA SER A 370 21.47 15.54 -19.33
C SER A 370 20.25 15.54 -18.42
N PHE A 371 19.27 14.69 -18.71
CA PHE A 371 18.09 14.49 -17.87
C PHE A 371 18.45 13.90 -16.51
N VAL A 372 19.27 12.85 -16.46
CA VAL A 372 19.74 12.25 -15.19
C VAL A 372 20.48 13.26 -14.34
N ASN A 373 21.37 14.04 -14.96
CA ASN A 373 22.17 15.07 -14.27
C ASN A 373 21.34 16.32 -13.89
N GLY A 374 20.08 16.42 -14.37
CA GLY A 374 19.21 17.57 -14.10
C GLY A 374 19.66 18.86 -14.78
N SER A 375 20.49 18.76 -15.81
CA SER A 375 20.96 19.92 -16.60
C SER A 375 19.95 20.34 -17.66
N ALA A 376 19.14 19.43 -18.17
CA ALA A 376 18.07 19.67 -19.14
C ALA A 376 16.95 18.63 -19.04
N SER A 377 15.75 18.94 -19.52
CA SER A 377 14.72 17.96 -19.85
C SER A 377 15.15 17.15 -21.07
N CYS A 378 14.67 15.91 -21.17
CA CYS A 378 14.85 15.08 -22.34
C CYS A 378 13.50 14.66 -22.90
N ASP A 379 13.09 15.30 -23.99
CA ASP A 379 11.80 15.03 -24.64
C ASP A 379 11.87 13.81 -25.59
N ASP A 380 13.09 13.34 -25.91
CA ASP A 380 13.33 12.21 -26.81
C ASP A 380 13.12 10.82 -26.15
N ILE A 381 12.73 10.78 -24.87
CA ILE A 381 12.44 9.52 -24.19
C ILE A 381 11.07 9.03 -24.65
N GLN A 382 11.03 7.87 -25.31
CA GLN A 382 9.80 7.24 -25.77
C GLN A 382 9.64 5.86 -25.15
N PHE A 383 8.51 5.62 -24.51
CA PHE A 383 8.14 4.30 -23.96
C PHE A 383 7.26 3.54 -24.95
N ILE A 384 7.63 2.29 -25.23
CA ILE A 384 6.95 1.42 -26.18
C ILE A 384 6.58 0.13 -25.45
N THR A 385 5.32 -0.23 -25.49
CA THR A 385 4.76 -1.39 -24.78
C THR A 385 4.08 -2.39 -25.68
N ARG A 386 4.04 -2.12 -27.02
CA ARG A 386 3.41 -2.98 -28.03
C ARG A 386 4.41 -3.40 -29.11
N ASP A 387 4.08 -4.47 -29.82
CA ASP A 387 4.84 -5.01 -30.95
C ASP A 387 6.32 -5.30 -30.59
N LEU A 388 6.56 -5.64 -29.33
CA LEU A 388 7.91 -5.81 -28.79
C LEU A 388 8.62 -7.08 -29.30
N PRO A 389 7.95 -8.24 -29.50
CA PRO A 389 8.59 -9.41 -30.09
C PRO A 389 9.11 -9.15 -31.51
N GLU A 390 8.31 -8.51 -32.35
CA GLU A 390 8.65 -8.18 -33.74
C GLU A 390 9.85 -7.22 -33.81
N ARG A 391 9.95 -6.29 -32.83
CA ARG A 391 11.10 -5.38 -32.73
C ARG A 391 12.39 -6.13 -32.39
N LEU A 392 12.35 -7.10 -31.49
CA LEU A 392 13.52 -7.93 -31.13
C LEU A 392 13.96 -8.86 -32.25
N ASP A 393 13.03 -9.35 -33.07
CA ASP A 393 13.33 -10.22 -34.22
C ASP A 393 14.12 -9.48 -35.32
N MET A 394 14.06 -8.15 -35.36
CA MET A 394 14.82 -7.30 -36.31
C MET A 394 16.25 -6.99 -35.83
N VAL A 395 16.62 -7.37 -34.62
CA VAL A 395 17.91 -7.01 -34.04
C VAL A 395 19.02 -7.94 -34.53
N ASP A 396 20.08 -7.36 -35.08
CA ASP A 396 21.34 -8.06 -35.35
C ASP A 396 22.18 -8.10 -34.06
N TRP A 397 22.07 -9.24 -33.33
CA TRP A 397 22.74 -9.44 -32.06
C TRP A 397 24.26 -9.56 -32.24
N LYS A 398 25.00 -8.67 -31.58
CA LYS A 398 26.48 -8.62 -31.63
C LYS A 398 27.14 -9.31 -30.46
N THR A 399 26.42 -9.53 -29.37
CA THR A 399 26.93 -10.27 -28.19
C THR A 399 26.10 -11.51 -27.96
N GLU A 400 26.73 -12.55 -27.39
CA GLU A 400 26.00 -13.67 -26.82
C GLU A 400 25.20 -13.20 -25.60
N ARG A 401 24.13 -13.93 -25.29
CA ARG A 401 23.36 -13.68 -24.07
C ARG A 401 24.17 -14.06 -22.86
N VAL A 402 24.49 -13.10 -22.00
CA VAL A 402 25.26 -13.31 -20.78
C VAL A 402 24.38 -13.27 -19.53
N ASN A 403 24.86 -13.90 -18.46
CA ASN A 403 24.16 -14.00 -17.18
C ASN A 403 22.75 -14.59 -17.36
N SER A 404 22.67 -15.82 -17.92
CA SER A 404 21.38 -16.50 -18.12
C SER A 404 20.63 -16.65 -16.80
N GLY A 405 19.36 -16.23 -16.80
CA GLY A 405 18.45 -16.40 -15.66
C GLY A 405 17.65 -17.72 -15.69
N THR A 406 18.02 -18.65 -16.56
CA THR A 406 17.41 -19.99 -16.61
C THR A 406 17.82 -20.83 -15.40
N LEU A 407 16.85 -21.48 -14.75
CA LEU A 407 16.98 -22.24 -13.50
C LEU A 407 17.33 -21.40 -12.26
N ASP A 408 17.39 -20.07 -12.38
CA ASP A 408 17.41 -19.23 -11.18
C ASP A 408 16.10 -19.40 -10.39
N SER A 409 16.22 -19.39 -9.08
CA SER A 409 15.10 -19.62 -8.18
C SER A 409 14.93 -18.46 -7.19
N GLN A 410 13.70 -18.21 -6.81
CA GLN A 410 13.34 -17.26 -5.75
C GLN A 410 12.58 -18.02 -4.66
N ILE A 411 13.00 -17.84 -3.42
CA ILE A 411 12.25 -18.31 -2.24
C ILE A 411 11.64 -17.07 -1.60
N VAL A 412 10.32 -17.01 -1.63
CA VAL A 412 9.55 -15.88 -1.10
C VAL A 412 8.86 -16.31 0.18
N PHE A 413 9.22 -15.70 1.30
CA PHE A 413 8.53 -15.87 2.58
C PHE A 413 7.43 -14.83 2.72
N SER A 414 6.25 -15.27 3.19
CA SER A 414 5.12 -14.39 3.42
C SER A 414 4.32 -14.86 4.63
N PRO A 415 3.95 -13.97 5.56
CA PRO A 415 2.93 -14.31 6.51
C PRO A 415 1.61 -14.60 5.78
N MET A 416 0.80 -15.47 6.34
CA MET A 416 -0.55 -15.77 5.89
C MET A 416 -1.48 -15.64 7.08
N VAL A 417 -2.58 -14.96 6.90
CA VAL A 417 -3.60 -14.76 7.93
C VAL A 417 -4.96 -15.04 7.32
N ARG A 418 -5.69 -15.98 7.89
CA ARG A 418 -7.14 -16.09 7.76
C ARG A 418 -7.73 -15.47 9.00
N HIS A 419 -8.69 -14.61 8.86
CA HIS A 419 -9.26 -13.92 10.02
C HIS A 419 -10.75 -13.64 9.84
N GLY A 420 -11.45 -13.61 10.98
CA GLY A 420 -12.75 -12.99 11.13
C GLY A 420 -12.60 -11.71 11.94
N VAL A 421 -13.09 -10.59 11.42
CA VAL A 421 -13.01 -9.29 12.08
C VAL A 421 -14.43 -8.81 12.38
N ALA A 422 -14.71 -8.47 13.63
CA ALA A 422 -16.01 -7.99 14.08
C ALA A 422 -17.16 -8.88 13.63
N THR A 423 -16.97 -10.22 13.75
CA THR A 423 -17.99 -11.22 13.45
C THR A 423 -18.87 -11.48 14.67
N GLU A 424 -19.95 -12.26 14.50
CA GLU A 424 -20.80 -12.73 15.58
C GLU A 424 -20.06 -13.61 16.60
N TYR A 425 -18.90 -14.16 16.21
CA TYR A 425 -18.10 -15.10 17.00
C TYR A 425 -17.00 -14.43 17.79
N GLY A 426 -16.30 -13.43 17.22
CA GLY A 426 -15.20 -12.77 17.88
C GLY A 426 -14.92 -11.35 17.33
N VAL A 427 -14.18 -10.54 18.10
CA VAL A 427 -13.66 -9.23 17.63
C VAL A 427 -12.60 -9.47 16.57
N TYR A 428 -11.75 -10.45 16.80
CA TYR A 428 -10.65 -10.81 15.91
C TYR A 428 -10.28 -12.28 16.14
N ASP A 429 -10.72 -13.15 15.25
CA ASP A 429 -10.37 -14.56 15.22
C ASP A 429 -9.37 -14.79 14.09
N TYR A 430 -8.40 -15.65 14.28
CA TYR A 430 -7.35 -15.84 13.31
C TYR A 430 -6.75 -17.24 13.29
N SER A 431 -6.31 -17.66 12.09
CA SER A 431 -5.29 -18.68 11.87
C SER A 431 -4.11 -18.00 11.19
N PHE A 432 -2.93 -18.10 11.80
CA PHE A 432 -1.70 -17.47 11.34
C PHE A 432 -0.68 -18.52 10.90
N ALA A 433 -0.12 -18.35 9.72
CA ALA A 433 0.88 -19.24 9.14
C ALA A 433 2.01 -18.47 8.43
N MET A 434 3.09 -19.16 8.12
CA MET A 434 4.16 -18.71 7.25
C MET A 434 4.16 -19.51 5.96
N SER A 435 4.09 -18.85 4.81
CA SER A 435 4.29 -19.51 3.53
C SER A 435 5.73 -19.38 3.05
N SER A 436 6.22 -20.45 2.42
CA SER A 436 7.49 -20.48 1.72
C SER A 436 7.21 -20.84 0.26
N ASN A 437 7.40 -19.88 -0.65
CA ASN A 437 7.10 -20.05 -2.06
C ASN A 437 8.39 -20.14 -2.89
N LEU A 438 8.66 -21.29 -3.48
CA LEU A 438 9.76 -21.50 -4.43
C LEU A 438 9.25 -21.24 -5.85
N TYR A 439 9.82 -20.22 -6.52
CA TYR A 439 9.56 -19.91 -7.91
C TYR A 439 10.84 -20.09 -8.73
N THR A 440 10.82 -20.99 -9.70
CA THR A 440 11.98 -21.34 -10.52
C THR A 440 11.69 -21.07 -12.00
N TYR A 441 12.55 -20.28 -12.62
CA TYR A 441 12.48 -19.99 -14.05
C TYR A 441 13.02 -21.14 -14.89
N LEU A 442 12.27 -21.61 -15.88
CA LEU A 442 12.66 -22.74 -16.73
C LEU A 442 13.20 -22.27 -18.09
N TRP A 443 12.32 -22.07 -19.05
CA TRP A 443 12.63 -21.52 -20.39
C TRP A 443 11.80 -20.24 -20.61
N SER A 444 11.88 -19.69 -21.80
CA SER A 444 11.22 -18.42 -22.15
C SER A 444 9.71 -18.45 -21.86
N GLY A 445 9.28 -17.66 -20.89
CA GLY A 445 7.91 -17.57 -20.41
C GLY A 445 7.47 -18.69 -19.46
N ALA A 446 8.33 -19.71 -19.19
CA ALA A 446 7.96 -20.84 -18.35
C ALA A 446 8.56 -20.75 -16.93
N ALA A 447 7.78 -21.18 -15.95
CA ALA A 447 8.23 -21.27 -14.55
C ALA A 447 7.49 -22.36 -13.78
N ILE A 448 8.13 -22.85 -12.71
CA ILE A 448 7.49 -23.69 -11.68
C ILE A 448 7.27 -22.83 -10.43
N ASP A 449 6.14 -23.04 -9.77
CA ASP A 449 5.71 -22.38 -8.56
C ASP A 449 5.25 -23.42 -7.53
N VAL A 450 5.97 -23.52 -6.41
CA VAL A 450 5.63 -24.44 -5.31
C VAL A 450 5.55 -23.67 -4.01
N ARG A 451 4.40 -23.71 -3.34
CA ARG A 451 4.17 -23.04 -2.06
C ARG A 451 3.85 -24.07 -0.97
N HIS A 452 4.60 -23.98 0.11
CA HIS A 452 4.40 -24.71 1.35
C HIS A 452 3.91 -23.77 2.44
N ILE A 453 2.95 -24.22 3.25
CA ILE A 453 2.41 -23.51 4.40
C ILE A 453 2.90 -24.17 5.68
N LEU A 454 3.33 -23.36 6.64
CA LEU A 454 3.68 -23.76 8.00
C LEU A 454 2.78 -22.99 8.97
N PRO A 455 1.79 -23.68 9.63
CA PRO A 455 0.96 -23.04 10.65
C PRO A 455 1.80 -22.62 11.86
N LEU A 456 1.45 -21.51 12.50
CA LEU A 456 2.20 -20.94 13.62
C LEU A 456 1.34 -20.67 14.84
N ALA A 457 0.13 -20.18 14.68
CA ALA A 457 -0.77 -19.84 15.78
C ALA A 457 -2.22 -19.72 15.28
N GLU A 458 -3.17 -19.99 16.17
CA GLU A 458 -4.60 -19.86 15.92
C GLU A 458 -5.34 -19.40 17.17
N SER A 459 -6.52 -18.78 17.01
CA SER A 459 -7.45 -18.47 18.08
C SER A 459 -8.40 -19.65 18.34
N ASP A 460 -9.09 -19.64 19.48
CA ASP A 460 -9.97 -20.70 19.94
C ASP A 460 -11.10 -21.06 18.94
N ASP A 461 -11.64 -20.07 18.20
CA ASP A 461 -12.64 -20.33 17.16
C ASP A 461 -12.07 -21.04 15.91
N PHE A 462 -10.75 -21.06 15.73
CA PHE A 462 -10.06 -21.83 14.69
C PHE A 462 -9.55 -23.20 15.18
N GLU A 463 -9.58 -23.49 16.50
CA GLU A 463 -9.23 -24.79 17.06
C GLU A 463 -10.30 -25.86 16.73
N GLU A 464 -9.98 -27.13 16.99
CA GLU A 464 -10.91 -28.27 16.82
C GLU A 464 -12.20 -28.06 17.62
N GLY A 465 -13.35 -28.08 16.95
CA GLY A 465 -14.68 -27.78 17.52
C GLY A 465 -15.07 -26.30 17.46
N GLY A 466 -14.19 -25.41 17.05
CA GLY A 466 -14.47 -23.99 16.81
C GLY A 466 -15.24 -23.76 15.52
N TYR A 467 -15.82 -22.57 15.38
CA TYR A 467 -16.66 -22.24 14.22
C TYR A 467 -15.88 -22.20 12.90
N PHE A 468 -14.59 -21.80 12.93
CA PHE A 468 -13.70 -21.66 11.78
C PHE A 468 -12.75 -22.87 11.62
N GLU A 469 -12.98 -24.00 12.28
CA GLU A 469 -12.08 -25.16 12.27
C GLU A 469 -11.74 -25.62 10.84
N ASP A 470 -12.70 -25.63 9.90
CA ASP A 470 -12.49 -26.01 8.50
C ASP A 470 -11.67 -24.95 7.68
N SER A 471 -11.35 -23.82 8.30
CA SER A 471 -10.58 -22.73 7.68
C SER A 471 -9.18 -22.58 8.27
N VAL A 472 -8.75 -23.43 9.18
CA VAL A 472 -7.40 -23.40 9.77
C VAL A 472 -6.33 -23.69 8.71
N TYR A 473 -5.14 -23.11 8.87
CA TYR A 473 -3.98 -23.49 8.03
C TYR A 473 -3.38 -24.79 8.51
N GLU A 474 -3.09 -25.68 7.56
CA GLU A 474 -2.42 -26.94 7.80
C GLU A 474 -0.97 -26.93 7.29
N ASN A 475 -0.15 -27.88 7.77
CA ASN A 475 1.23 -28.03 7.32
C ASN A 475 1.26 -28.85 6.01
N GLU A 476 1.22 -28.16 4.88
CA GLU A 476 1.01 -28.78 3.58
C GLU A 476 1.61 -28.02 2.40
N ILE A 477 1.65 -28.68 1.24
CA ILE A 477 1.92 -28.01 -0.04
C ILE A 477 0.60 -27.47 -0.59
N GLU A 478 0.38 -26.18 -0.40
CA GLU A 478 -0.85 -25.52 -0.84
C GLU A 478 -0.91 -25.33 -2.35
N ARG A 479 0.25 -25.19 -3.00
CA ARG A 479 0.31 -24.96 -4.45
C ARG A 479 1.53 -25.61 -5.07
N ALA A 480 1.35 -26.26 -6.22
CA ALA A 480 2.41 -26.77 -7.07
C ALA A 480 1.98 -26.64 -8.53
N MET A 481 2.49 -25.62 -9.23
CA MET A 481 2.04 -25.30 -10.59
C MET A 481 3.18 -25.09 -11.57
N VAL A 482 2.88 -25.31 -12.84
CA VAL A 482 3.73 -24.93 -13.97
C VAL A 482 2.98 -23.83 -14.74
N HIS A 483 3.69 -22.76 -15.04
CA HIS A 483 3.17 -21.61 -15.78
C HIS A 483 3.85 -21.49 -17.13
N GLN A 484 3.10 -21.11 -18.18
CA GLN A 484 3.63 -20.72 -19.47
C GLN A 484 3.00 -19.42 -19.93
N PHE A 485 3.80 -18.36 -20.02
CA PHE A 485 3.42 -17.08 -20.60
C PHE A 485 3.74 -17.02 -22.09
N PHE A 486 2.84 -16.45 -22.89
CA PHE A 486 3.04 -16.14 -24.31
C PHE A 486 2.17 -14.96 -24.73
N ARG A 487 2.50 -14.30 -25.85
CA ARG A 487 1.65 -13.32 -26.51
C ARG A 487 1.09 -13.93 -27.80
N LEU A 488 -0.19 -13.66 -28.09
CA LEU A 488 -0.78 -14.02 -29.36
C LEU A 488 -0.30 -13.03 -30.43
N PRO A 489 0.26 -13.53 -31.54
CA PRO A 489 0.70 -12.66 -32.62
C PRO A 489 -0.49 -11.90 -33.23
N TYR A 490 -0.24 -10.74 -33.79
CA TYR A 490 -1.17 -9.85 -34.49
C TYR A 490 -2.25 -9.14 -33.65
N VAL A 491 -2.61 -9.66 -32.49
CA VAL A 491 -3.66 -9.06 -31.63
C VAL A 491 -3.13 -8.50 -30.32
N ASP A 492 -1.83 -8.73 -30.03
CA ASP A 492 -1.09 -8.28 -28.83
C ASP A 492 -1.82 -8.62 -27.51
N ILE A 493 -2.45 -9.80 -27.47
CA ILE A 493 -3.05 -10.33 -26.25
C ILE A 493 -2.02 -11.16 -25.53
N ALA A 494 -1.73 -10.77 -24.28
CA ALA A 494 -0.89 -11.54 -23.37
C ALA A 494 -1.70 -12.68 -22.75
N ASN A 495 -1.09 -13.87 -22.62
CA ASN A 495 -1.74 -15.04 -22.05
C ASN A 495 -0.77 -15.77 -21.11
N GLN A 496 -1.30 -16.31 -20.01
CA GLN A 496 -0.61 -17.27 -19.17
C GLN A 496 -1.50 -18.47 -18.91
N VAL A 497 -1.00 -19.64 -19.24
CA VAL A 497 -1.63 -20.91 -18.88
C VAL A 497 -0.88 -21.52 -17.71
N SER A 498 -1.61 -22.00 -16.72
CA SER A 498 -1.08 -22.57 -15.48
C SER A 498 -1.74 -23.91 -15.22
N LEU A 499 -0.95 -24.94 -14.92
CA LEU A 499 -1.42 -26.30 -14.68
C LEU A 499 -0.83 -26.82 -13.36
N GLY A 500 -1.65 -27.49 -12.55
CA GLY A 500 -1.17 -28.13 -11.34
C GLY A 500 -2.15 -28.10 -10.17
N LEU A 501 -1.59 -28.13 -8.95
CA LEU A 501 -2.28 -28.17 -7.67
C LEU A 501 -2.47 -26.76 -7.09
N VAL A 502 -3.65 -26.47 -6.57
CA VAL A 502 -3.96 -25.26 -5.80
C VAL A 502 -4.82 -25.59 -4.59
N LYS A 503 -4.71 -24.77 -3.54
CA LYS A 503 -5.46 -24.93 -2.28
C LYS A 503 -5.41 -26.37 -1.74
N SER A 504 -4.21 -27.01 -1.86
CA SER A 504 -3.84 -28.34 -1.40
C SER A 504 -4.56 -29.50 -2.07
N ASP A 505 -5.83 -29.35 -2.42
CA ASP A 505 -6.70 -30.47 -2.83
C ASP A 505 -7.22 -30.39 -4.26
N TYR A 506 -6.98 -29.27 -4.98
CA TYR A 506 -7.55 -29.05 -6.28
C TYR A 506 -6.50 -29.15 -7.39
N ILE A 507 -6.67 -30.09 -8.32
CA ILE A 507 -5.80 -30.27 -9.50
C ILE A 507 -6.54 -29.80 -10.75
N GLY A 508 -5.90 -28.95 -11.56
CA GLY A 508 -6.53 -28.47 -12.78
C GLY A 508 -5.70 -27.46 -13.55
N ALA A 509 -6.41 -26.58 -14.23
CA ALA A 509 -5.86 -25.60 -15.14
C ALA A 509 -6.49 -24.22 -14.96
N ARG A 510 -5.67 -23.17 -15.17
CA ARG A 510 -6.09 -21.79 -15.22
C ARG A 510 -5.50 -21.11 -16.45
N SER A 511 -6.27 -20.28 -17.11
CA SER A 511 -5.84 -19.41 -18.20
C SER A 511 -6.17 -17.96 -17.85
N GLU A 512 -5.17 -17.10 -17.96
CA GLU A 512 -5.30 -15.66 -17.83
C GLU A 512 -4.97 -15.01 -19.18
N SER A 513 -5.79 -14.07 -19.63
CA SER A 513 -5.56 -13.29 -20.84
C SER A 513 -5.72 -11.82 -20.52
N ALA A 514 -4.89 -10.96 -21.12
CA ALA A 514 -5.01 -9.51 -20.99
C ALA A 514 -4.66 -8.80 -22.30
N TRP A 515 -5.48 -7.82 -22.63
CA TRP A 515 -5.23 -6.85 -23.68
C TRP A 515 -5.13 -5.45 -23.07
N PHE A 516 -4.09 -4.70 -23.46
CA PHE A 516 -3.87 -3.33 -23.04
C PHE A 516 -4.06 -2.36 -24.20
N SER A 517 -4.69 -1.21 -23.95
CA SER A 517 -4.65 -0.09 -24.90
C SER A 517 -3.20 0.41 -25.08
N GLN A 518 -2.95 1.18 -26.12
CA GLN A 518 -1.61 1.72 -26.39
C GLN A 518 -1.10 2.62 -25.24
N SER A 519 -1.97 3.47 -24.71
CA SER A 519 -1.64 4.28 -23.52
C SER A 519 -1.44 3.44 -22.26
N GLY A 520 -2.09 2.28 -22.16
CA GLY A 520 -2.17 1.44 -20.96
C GLY A 520 -3.28 1.82 -19.99
N ASN A 521 -4.00 2.93 -20.25
CA ASN A 521 -5.05 3.42 -19.36
C ASN A 521 -6.27 2.51 -19.30
N HIS A 522 -6.49 1.73 -20.36
CA HIS A 522 -7.56 0.75 -20.44
C HIS A 522 -6.98 -0.64 -20.65
N TRP A 523 -7.41 -1.62 -19.86
CA TRP A 523 -7.12 -2.99 -20.16
C TRP A 523 -8.31 -3.91 -19.88
N LEU A 524 -8.38 -4.97 -20.66
CA LEU A 524 -9.39 -6.01 -20.57
C LEU A 524 -8.73 -7.32 -20.19
N GLY A 525 -9.29 -8.01 -19.23
CA GLY A 525 -8.84 -9.32 -18.77
C GLY A 525 -9.91 -10.39 -18.90
N LEU A 526 -9.48 -11.61 -19.14
CA LEU A 526 -10.29 -12.80 -19.10
C LEU A 526 -9.57 -13.86 -18.27
N GLU A 527 -10.25 -14.42 -17.30
CA GLU A 527 -9.77 -15.53 -16.50
C GLU A 527 -10.74 -16.71 -16.63
N MET A 528 -10.19 -17.88 -16.91
CA MET A 528 -10.93 -19.13 -16.94
C MET A 528 -10.15 -20.18 -16.16
N SER A 529 -10.82 -20.94 -15.31
CA SER A 529 -10.21 -22.07 -14.64
C SER A 529 -11.17 -23.23 -14.45
N TYR A 530 -10.61 -24.42 -14.37
CA TYR A 530 -11.30 -25.62 -13.95
C TYR A 530 -10.35 -26.46 -13.11
N PHE A 531 -10.81 -26.81 -11.91
CA PHE A 531 -10.06 -27.59 -10.95
C PHE A 531 -10.98 -28.66 -10.34
N GLN A 532 -10.47 -29.88 -10.31
CA GLN A 532 -11.13 -31.03 -9.72
C GLN A 532 -10.55 -31.30 -8.33
N HIS A 533 -11.42 -31.53 -7.35
CA HIS A 533 -10.96 -31.97 -6.02
C HIS A 533 -10.37 -33.36 -6.09
N GLN A 534 -9.25 -33.61 -5.38
CA GLN A 534 -8.56 -34.92 -5.39
C GLN A 534 -9.41 -36.03 -4.74
N ASP A 535 -10.13 -35.66 -3.69
CA ASP A 535 -11.05 -36.55 -2.97
C ASP A 535 -12.49 -36.28 -3.43
N GLU A 536 -13.21 -37.31 -3.82
CA GLU A 536 -14.62 -37.21 -4.22
C GLU A 536 -15.54 -36.77 -3.08
N LYS A 537 -15.14 -37.05 -1.83
CA LYS A 537 -15.94 -36.77 -0.64
C LYS A 537 -15.10 -36.26 0.51
N ASP A 538 -15.66 -35.36 1.30
CA ASP A 538 -15.09 -34.89 2.55
C ASP A 538 -15.08 -35.95 3.67
N LYS A 539 -14.50 -35.60 4.83
CA LYS A 539 -14.48 -36.46 6.05
C LYS A 539 -15.86 -36.88 6.55
N ASN A 540 -16.92 -36.16 6.19
CA ASN A 540 -18.30 -36.39 6.58
C ASN A 540 -19.11 -37.15 5.52
N GLY A 541 -18.49 -37.47 4.36
CA GLY A 541 -19.10 -38.20 3.26
C GLY A 541 -19.89 -37.36 2.27
N TYR A 542 -19.84 -36.03 2.38
CA TYR A 542 -20.41 -35.11 1.37
C TYR A 542 -19.50 -35.01 0.18
N ALA A 543 -20.11 -34.82 -1.00
CA ALA A 543 -19.32 -34.65 -2.24
C ALA A 543 -18.55 -33.32 -2.23
N ASN A 544 -17.25 -33.40 -2.52
CA ASN A 544 -16.44 -32.21 -2.76
C ASN A 544 -16.71 -31.68 -4.17
N PRO A 545 -17.15 -30.42 -4.32
CA PRO A 545 -17.46 -29.87 -5.63
C PRO A 545 -16.16 -29.52 -6.40
N ASP A 546 -16.18 -29.80 -7.69
CA ASP A 546 -15.20 -29.19 -8.60
C ASP A 546 -15.36 -27.67 -8.57
N ARG A 547 -14.28 -26.96 -8.92
CA ARG A 547 -14.23 -25.50 -8.93
C ARG A 547 -13.96 -24.99 -10.34
N GLN A 548 -14.74 -24.01 -10.75
CA GLN A 548 -14.53 -23.31 -12.00
C GLN A 548 -14.62 -21.82 -11.80
N THR A 549 -13.92 -21.06 -12.62
CA THR A 549 -14.07 -19.61 -12.71
C THR A 549 -14.22 -19.19 -14.15
N PHE A 550 -15.04 -18.19 -14.36
CA PHE A 550 -15.14 -17.47 -15.63
C PHE A 550 -15.33 -15.99 -15.32
N LEU A 551 -14.22 -15.24 -15.29
CA LEU A 551 -14.22 -13.83 -14.89
C LEU A 551 -13.75 -12.95 -16.03
N THR A 552 -14.53 -11.93 -16.32
CA THR A 552 -14.14 -10.82 -17.19
C THR A 552 -13.77 -9.63 -16.33
N ARG A 553 -12.71 -8.91 -16.71
CA ARG A 553 -12.21 -7.76 -15.98
C ARG A 553 -11.98 -6.58 -16.91
N TYR A 554 -12.44 -5.42 -16.49
CA TYR A 554 -12.10 -4.14 -17.14
C TYR A 554 -11.43 -3.24 -16.10
N THR A 555 -10.30 -2.66 -16.47
CA THR A 555 -9.60 -1.69 -15.62
C THR A 555 -9.36 -0.40 -16.38
N PHE A 556 -9.66 0.70 -15.70
CA PHE A 556 -9.33 2.06 -16.12
C PHE A 556 -8.30 2.63 -15.14
N SER A 557 -7.14 3.02 -15.66
CA SER A 557 -6.03 3.58 -14.89
C SER A 557 -5.85 5.06 -15.20
N MET A 558 -5.62 5.85 -14.16
CA MET A 558 -5.25 7.28 -14.21
C MET A 558 -3.86 7.44 -13.55
N PRO A 559 -2.77 7.21 -14.31
CA PRO A 559 -1.40 7.24 -13.75
C PRO A 559 -0.99 8.60 -13.18
N GLU A 560 -1.57 9.72 -13.68
CA GLU A 560 -1.33 11.07 -13.14
C GLU A 560 -1.73 11.20 -11.67
N TRP A 561 -2.71 10.41 -11.22
CA TRP A 561 -3.26 10.46 -9.86
C TRP A 561 -2.98 9.18 -9.09
N ASP A 562 -2.19 8.27 -9.65
CA ASP A 562 -1.91 6.94 -9.08
C ASP A 562 -3.19 6.16 -8.74
N TRP A 563 -4.24 6.30 -9.58
CA TRP A 563 -5.56 5.74 -9.32
C TRP A 563 -5.98 4.73 -10.38
N GLN A 564 -6.69 3.69 -9.94
CA GLN A 564 -7.25 2.66 -10.82
C GLN A 564 -8.69 2.32 -10.41
N PHE A 565 -9.55 2.10 -11.39
CA PHE A 565 -10.89 1.56 -11.23
C PHE A 565 -10.97 0.22 -11.94
N ASN A 566 -11.50 -0.78 -11.25
CA ASN A 566 -11.63 -2.13 -11.78
C ASN A 566 -13.07 -2.62 -11.65
N ALA A 567 -13.61 -3.23 -12.71
CA ALA A 567 -14.87 -3.94 -12.69
C ALA A 567 -14.60 -5.40 -13.08
N THR A 568 -14.94 -6.33 -12.21
CA THR A 568 -14.83 -7.78 -12.44
C THR A 568 -16.23 -8.37 -12.41
N ALA A 569 -16.58 -9.24 -13.34
CA ALA A 569 -17.88 -9.89 -13.38
C ALA A 569 -17.77 -11.31 -13.94
N GLY A 570 -18.60 -12.21 -13.41
CA GLY A 570 -18.68 -13.58 -13.85
C GLY A 570 -18.92 -14.58 -12.73
N GLU A 571 -18.44 -15.81 -12.91
CA GLU A 571 -18.48 -16.90 -11.93
C GLU A 571 -17.17 -16.94 -11.15
N PHE A 572 -17.29 -16.81 -9.83
CA PHE A 572 -16.18 -16.80 -8.89
C PHE A 572 -15.81 -18.20 -8.41
N TRP A 573 -14.72 -18.34 -7.66
CA TRP A 573 -14.11 -19.62 -7.28
C TRP A 573 -15.08 -20.60 -6.55
N LYS A 574 -15.97 -20.10 -5.72
CA LYS A 574 -16.92 -20.94 -4.97
C LYS A 574 -18.22 -21.22 -5.74
N GLY A 575 -18.33 -20.77 -6.99
CA GLY A 575 -19.49 -20.98 -7.86
C GLY A 575 -20.56 -19.91 -7.75
N ASP A 576 -20.32 -18.85 -6.99
CA ASP A 576 -21.20 -17.69 -6.98
C ASP A 576 -20.98 -16.82 -8.21
N VAL A 577 -22.07 -16.20 -8.70
CA VAL A 577 -22.07 -15.35 -9.89
C VAL A 577 -22.38 -13.91 -9.48
N GLY A 578 -21.64 -12.97 -10.00
CA GLY A 578 -21.85 -11.58 -9.63
C GLY A 578 -20.90 -10.59 -10.26
N ALA A 579 -20.81 -9.41 -9.64
CA ALA A 579 -19.92 -8.33 -10.05
C ALA A 579 -19.25 -7.69 -8.83
N LYS A 580 -17.99 -7.27 -9.02
CA LYS A 580 -17.16 -6.57 -8.04
C LYS A 580 -16.59 -5.31 -8.68
N PHE A 581 -16.75 -4.19 -8.02
CA PHE A 581 -16.18 -2.91 -8.38
C PHE A 581 -15.12 -2.54 -7.37
N THR A 582 -13.91 -2.26 -7.83
CA THR A 582 -12.78 -1.93 -6.98
C THR A 582 -12.20 -0.59 -7.39
N THR A 583 -11.92 0.27 -6.44
CA THR A 583 -11.12 1.48 -6.61
C THR A 583 -9.82 1.30 -5.84
N SER A 584 -8.69 1.57 -6.48
CA SER A 584 -7.36 1.43 -5.91
C SER A 584 -6.56 2.71 -6.05
N HIS A 585 -5.88 3.11 -4.99
CA HIS A 585 -4.92 4.21 -5.01
C HIS A 585 -3.54 3.72 -4.61
N TRP A 586 -2.51 4.21 -5.29
CA TRP A 586 -1.13 3.80 -5.07
C TRP A 586 -0.33 4.88 -4.35
N PHE A 587 0.23 4.51 -3.21
CA PHE A 587 1.22 5.29 -2.49
C PHE A 587 2.60 4.68 -2.76
N GLU A 588 3.28 5.12 -3.80
CA GLU A 588 4.51 4.47 -4.35
C GLU A 588 4.28 2.99 -4.70
N ASP A 589 4.65 2.09 -3.79
CA ASP A 589 4.56 0.63 -3.97
C ASP A 589 3.49 -0.02 -3.09
N ILE A 590 2.78 0.77 -2.30
CA ILE A 590 1.66 0.35 -1.45
C ILE A 590 0.35 0.68 -2.17
N GLU A 591 -0.52 -0.31 -2.32
CA GLU A 591 -1.87 -0.16 -2.88
C GLU A 591 -2.87 -0.16 -1.73
N VAL A 592 -3.73 0.84 -1.69
CA VAL A 592 -4.93 0.86 -0.84
C VAL A 592 -6.14 0.79 -1.74
N SER A 593 -7.04 -0.12 -1.46
CA SER A 593 -8.23 -0.32 -2.29
C SER A 593 -9.49 -0.50 -1.45
N ALA A 594 -10.60 -0.09 -2.05
CA ALA A 594 -11.94 -0.39 -1.56
C ALA A 594 -12.73 -1.07 -2.67
N SER A 595 -13.48 -2.09 -2.34
CA SER A 595 -14.35 -2.78 -3.30
C SER A 595 -15.77 -2.94 -2.77
N TYR A 596 -16.71 -2.87 -3.68
CA TYR A 596 -18.12 -3.22 -3.47
C TYR A 596 -18.47 -4.36 -4.40
N GLN A 597 -19.08 -5.40 -3.83
CA GLN A 597 -19.39 -6.63 -4.52
C GLN A 597 -20.82 -7.03 -4.30
N VAL A 598 -21.46 -7.51 -5.37
CA VAL A 598 -22.79 -8.11 -5.36
C VAL A 598 -22.68 -9.50 -5.96
N THR A 599 -23.02 -10.53 -5.21
CA THR A 599 -22.94 -11.93 -5.65
C THR A 599 -24.18 -12.71 -5.28
N LYS A 600 -24.43 -13.76 -6.04
CA LYS A 600 -25.49 -14.71 -5.82
C LYS A 600 -24.96 -16.13 -5.91
N PHE A 601 -25.20 -16.93 -4.91
CA PHE A 601 -24.81 -18.33 -4.88
C PHE A 601 -26.02 -19.23 -5.10
N ASN A 602 -26.06 -19.97 -6.21
CA ASN A 602 -27.18 -20.82 -6.61
C ASN A 602 -28.53 -20.07 -6.58
N ASP A 603 -29.51 -20.63 -5.91
CA ASP A 603 -30.87 -20.07 -5.76
C ASP A 603 -31.05 -19.20 -4.50
N THR A 604 -29.95 -18.80 -3.82
CA THR A 604 -30.03 -17.90 -2.66
C THR A 604 -30.34 -16.46 -3.08
N ASP A 605 -30.62 -15.59 -2.11
CA ASP A 605 -30.73 -14.16 -2.37
C ASP A 605 -29.36 -13.55 -2.75
N GLU A 606 -29.39 -12.36 -3.34
CA GLU A 606 -28.19 -11.60 -3.66
C GLU A 606 -27.59 -11.05 -2.36
N GLU A 607 -26.27 -11.22 -2.21
CA GLU A 607 -25.49 -10.74 -1.08
C GLU A 607 -24.55 -9.60 -1.50
N GLN A 608 -24.35 -8.67 -0.61
CA GLN A 608 -23.54 -7.49 -0.84
C GLN A 608 -22.39 -7.45 0.17
N PHE A 609 -21.19 -7.11 -0.33
CA PHE A 609 -19.99 -7.03 0.49
C PHE A 609 -19.21 -5.75 0.19
N VAL A 610 -18.59 -5.19 1.23
CA VAL A 610 -17.58 -4.15 1.11
C VAL A 610 -16.26 -4.71 1.63
N THR A 611 -15.19 -4.52 0.87
CA THR A 611 -13.84 -4.92 1.28
C THR A 611 -12.92 -3.71 1.23
N VAL A 612 -12.11 -3.52 2.27
CA VAL A 612 -10.98 -2.61 2.27
C VAL A 612 -9.71 -3.45 2.31
N SER A 613 -8.74 -3.13 1.45
CA SER A 613 -7.49 -3.89 1.33
C SER A 613 -6.29 -2.95 1.28
N VAL A 614 -5.19 -3.39 1.88
CA VAL A 614 -3.88 -2.77 1.79
C VAL A 614 -2.89 -3.81 1.29
N LYS A 615 -2.25 -3.54 0.13
CA LYS A 615 -1.19 -4.39 -0.41
C LYS A 615 0.15 -3.69 -0.28
N LEU A 616 1.08 -4.32 0.41
CA LEU A 616 2.40 -3.75 0.71
C LEU A 616 3.54 -4.73 0.45
N PRO A 617 4.73 -4.22 0.07
CA PRO A 617 5.91 -5.07 -0.08
C PRO A 617 6.49 -5.42 1.30
N LEU A 618 6.66 -6.72 1.56
CA LEU A 618 7.28 -7.22 2.79
C LEU A 618 8.80 -7.40 2.67
N THR A 619 9.38 -7.15 1.51
CA THR A 619 10.84 -7.15 1.34
C THR A 619 11.39 -5.84 1.90
N PRO A 620 12.18 -5.87 3.00
CA PRO A 620 12.63 -4.65 3.70
C PRO A 620 13.61 -3.81 2.87
N TRP A 621 14.27 -4.39 1.87
CA TRP A 621 15.17 -3.71 0.95
C TRP A 621 14.69 -3.85 -0.49
N ARG A 622 14.77 -2.77 -1.23
CA ARG A 622 14.25 -2.69 -2.60
C ARG A 622 15.14 -3.34 -3.64
N ASP A 623 16.45 -3.50 -3.35
CA ASP A 623 17.49 -3.86 -4.31
C ASP A 623 18.26 -5.15 -3.94
N MET A 624 17.57 -6.20 -3.58
CA MET A 624 18.22 -7.47 -3.26
C MET A 624 19.02 -8.01 -4.45
N SER A 625 20.33 -8.21 -4.25
CA SER A 625 21.21 -8.74 -5.30
C SER A 625 20.80 -10.17 -5.70
N PRO A 626 20.50 -10.42 -6.98
CA PRO A 626 20.12 -11.76 -7.42
C PRO A 626 21.30 -12.72 -7.36
N ARG A 627 20.99 -13.96 -7.00
CA ARG A 627 21.88 -15.12 -7.06
C ARG A 627 21.09 -16.27 -7.64
N VAL A 628 21.71 -17.43 -7.86
CA VAL A 628 21.01 -18.64 -8.30
C VAL A 628 19.80 -18.95 -7.42
N ILE A 629 19.92 -18.71 -6.12
CA ILE A 629 18.78 -18.71 -5.19
C ILE A 629 18.71 -17.33 -4.54
N GLN A 630 17.57 -16.66 -4.70
CA GLN A 630 17.27 -15.38 -4.07
C GLN A 630 16.18 -15.57 -3.00
N VAL A 631 16.45 -15.12 -1.77
CA VAL A 631 15.51 -15.17 -0.66
C VAL A 631 14.95 -13.76 -0.43
N ARG A 632 13.62 -13.62 -0.36
CA ARG A 632 12.95 -12.33 -0.18
C ARG A 632 11.57 -12.46 0.48
N GLY A 633 10.97 -11.34 0.86
CA GLY A 633 9.56 -11.24 1.25
C GLY A 633 8.62 -11.10 0.04
N ASN A 634 7.32 -11.23 0.28
CA ASN A 634 6.30 -10.98 -0.73
C ASN A 634 6.31 -9.51 -1.17
N GLU A 635 6.30 -9.25 -2.46
CA GLU A 635 6.29 -7.90 -3.03
C GLU A 635 4.92 -7.21 -3.01
N ALA A 636 3.85 -7.96 -2.75
CA ALA A 636 2.48 -7.47 -2.73
C ALA A 636 1.64 -8.32 -1.75
N TYR A 637 2.03 -8.29 -0.49
CA TYR A 637 1.25 -8.90 0.59
C TYR A 637 -0.07 -8.16 0.74
N ASP A 638 -1.18 -8.88 0.66
CA ASP A 638 -2.54 -8.34 0.74
C ASP A 638 -3.14 -8.63 2.11
N PHE A 639 -3.46 -7.56 2.83
CA PHE A 639 -4.28 -7.64 4.04
C PHE A 639 -5.60 -6.92 3.77
N ASN A 640 -6.71 -7.62 3.96
CA ASN A 640 -8.04 -7.08 3.67
C ASN A 640 -9.03 -7.42 4.76
N VAL A 641 -10.04 -6.57 4.90
CA VAL A 641 -11.19 -6.78 5.78
C VAL A 641 -12.43 -6.67 4.93
N THR A 642 -13.27 -7.70 4.99
CA THR A 642 -14.54 -7.78 4.27
C THR A 642 -15.70 -7.79 5.24
N THR A 643 -16.71 -6.99 4.98
CA THR A 643 -17.96 -6.97 5.74
C THR A 643 -19.15 -7.16 4.81
N ARG A 644 -20.18 -7.83 5.31
CA ARG A 644 -21.46 -7.98 4.62
C ARG A 644 -22.32 -6.74 4.86
N VAL A 645 -23.00 -6.28 3.84
CA VAL A 645 -23.81 -5.05 3.87
C VAL A 645 -25.29 -5.41 3.91
N GLY A 646 -26.04 -4.73 4.77
CA GLY A 646 -27.50 -4.88 4.84
C GLY A 646 -27.98 -6.15 5.53
N ASN A 647 -27.14 -6.75 6.36
CA ASN A 647 -27.49 -7.93 7.15
C ASN A 647 -26.90 -7.82 8.55
N ASP A 648 -27.57 -8.35 9.55
CA ASP A 648 -27.13 -8.30 10.95
C ASP A 648 -25.94 -9.27 11.21
N TYR A 649 -25.65 -10.17 10.29
CA TYR A 649 -24.56 -11.14 10.38
C TYR A 649 -23.47 -10.82 9.37
N ASN A 650 -22.25 -10.57 9.86
CA ASN A 650 -21.11 -10.19 9.02
C ASN A 650 -20.46 -11.39 8.32
N TYR A 651 -20.58 -12.59 8.89
CA TYR A 651 -19.97 -13.79 8.34
C TYR A 651 -20.93 -14.53 7.40
N LEU A 652 -20.41 -14.97 6.26
CA LEU A 652 -21.08 -15.88 5.34
C LEU A 652 -20.07 -16.91 4.81
N ALA A 653 -20.36 -18.19 5.01
CA ALA A 653 -19.45 -19.28 4.65
C ALA A 653 -19.28 -19.47 3.13
N ALA A 654 -20.27 -19.08 2.34
CA ALA A 654 -20.28 -19.24 0.87
C ALA A 654 -20.85 -17.99 0.19
N GLY A 655 -20.51 -17.78 -1.08
CA GLY A 655 -21.10 -16.70 -1.87
C GLY A 655 -20.45 -15.33 -1.71
N GLN A 656 -19.24 -15.26 -1.14
CA GLN A 656 -18.51 -14.00 -0.96
C GLN A 656 -17.78 -13.52 -2.23
N GLY A 657 -17.92 -14.21 -3.38
CA GLY A 657 -17.21 -13.86 -4.60
C GLY A 657 -15.69 -14.00 -4.49
N ASP A 658 -15.25 -15.09 -3.89
CA ASP A 658 -13.84 -15.39 -3.75
C ASP A 658 -13.16 -15.58 -5.09
N GLU A 659 -12.03 -14.93 -5.30
CA GLU A 659 -11.15 -15.12 -6.45
C GLU A 659 -10.01 -16.11 -6.14
N LEU A 660 -9.57 -16.88 -7.13
CA LEU A 660 -8.35 -17.67 -7.00
C LEU A 660 -7.13 -16.75 -7.11
N VAL A 661 -6.68 -16.23 -5.98
CA VAL A 661 -5.53 -15.32 -5.93
C VAL A 661 -4.23 -16.13 -6.04
N MET A 662 -3.37 -15.75 -6.99
CA MET A 662 -2.05 -16.36 -7.21
C MET A 662 -0.95 -15.30 -7.17
N ASP A 663 0.09 -15.53 -6.34
CA ASP A 663 1.25 -14.63 -6.25
C ASP A 663 2.02 -14.51 -7.57
N ASN A 664 1.95 -15.55 -8.40
CA ASN A 664 2.64 -15.63 -9.69
C ASN A 664 1.68 -15.46 -10.87
N SER A 665 0.65 -14.61 -10.71
CA SER A 665 -0.24 -14.22 -11.80
C SER A 665 0.50 -13.44 -12.89
N MET A 666 -0.05 -13.48 -14.11
CA MET A 666 0.49 -12.76 -15.26
C MET A 666 0.71 -11.27 -14.99
N LEU A 667 -0.26 -10.60 -14.34
CA LEU A 667 -0.17 -9.17 -14.02
C LEU A 667 0.98 -8.86 -13.06
N ARG A 668 1.23 -9.71 -12.07
CA ARG A 668 2.34 -9.51 -11.12
C ARG A 668 3.69 -9.72 -11.78
N ARG A 669 3.83 -10.77 -12.59
CA ARG A 669 5.15 -11.18 -13.13
C ARG A 669 5.58 -10.38 -14.35
N TYR A 670 4.64 -9.98 -15.21
CA TYR A 670 4.97 -9.36 -16.51
C TYR A 670 4.53 -7.90 -16.62
N PHE A 671 3.53 -7.47 -15.86
CA PHE A 671 2.89 -6.17 -16.02
C PHE A 671 2.89 -5.33 -14.74
N ASN A 672 3.97 -5.43 -13.94
CA ASN A 672 4.21 -4.56 -12.79
C ASN A 672 2.98 -4.40 -11.87
N ARG A 673 2.28 -5.51 -11.59
CA ARG A 673 1.04 -5.53 -10.79
C ARG A 673 -0.12 -4.75 -11.43
N GLY A 674 -0.21 -4.71 -12.76
CA GLY A 674 -1.22 -3.96 -13.50
C GLY A 674 -0.89 -2.48 -13.74
N ARG A 675 0.22 -1.96 -13.19
CA ARG A 675 0.74 -0.61 -13.44
C ARG A 675 1.63 -0.64 -14.69
N TYR A 676 1.00 -0.59 -15.84
CA TYR A 676 1.66 -0.85 -17.12
C TYR A 676 1.06 0.01 -18.24
N GLY A 677 1.85 0.29 -19.24
CA GLY A 677 1.46 1.05 -20.43
C GLY A 677 2.32 2.30 -20.62
N GLN A 678 2.21 2.90 -21.79
CA GLN A 678 3.01 4.07 -22.14
C GLN A 678 2.81 5.21 -21.14
N GLU A 679 1.55 5.54 -20.81
CA GLU A 679 1.21 6.63 -19.91
C GLU A 679 1.80 6.42 -18.50
N TYR A 680 1.74 5.18 -17.99
CA TYR A 680 2.32 4.87 -16.69
C TYR A 680 3.82 5.21 -16.62
N PHE A 681 4.60 4.79 -17.62
CA PHE A 681 6.04 5.08 -17.63
C PHE A 681 6.35 6.56 -17.87
N GLU A 682 5.52 7.25 -18.68
CA GLU A 682 5.63 8.70 -18.91
C GLU A 682 5.45 9.49 -17.60
N GLN A 683 4.41 9.19 -16.83
CA GLN A 683 4.14 9.85 -15.54
C GLN A 683 5.20 9.50 -14.48
N ASN A 684 5.82 8.33 -14.60
CA ASN A 684 6.88 7.87 -13.69
C ASN A 684 8.31 8.21 -14.16
N ARG A 685 8.50 9.14 -15.10
CA ARG A 685 9.84 9.54 -15.60
C ARG A 685 10.78 9.99 -14.48
N GLN A 686 10.26 10.73 -13.48
CA GLN A 686 11.05 11.18 -12.34
C GLN A 686 11.46 10.01 -11.42
N ARG A 687 10.59 9.06 -11.19
CA ARG A 687 10.92 7.82 -10.46
C ARG A 687 12.02 7.06 -11.19
N ILE A 688 11.89 6.88 -12.51
CA ILE A 688 12.87 6.20 -13.37
C ILE A 688 14.25 6.88 -13.24
N ARG A 689 14.30 8.21 -13.35
CA ARG A 689 15.52 8.99 -13.16
C ARG A 689 16.11 8.81 -11.76
N ASN A 690 15.29 8.98 -10.74
CA ASN A 690 15.71 8.92 -9.33
C ASN A 690 16.19 7.53 -8.92
N ALA A 691 15.71 6.46 -9.55
CA ALA A 691 16.16 5.10 -9.28
C ALA A 691 17.66 4.94 -9.57
N TYR A 692 18.16 5.46 -10.70
CA TYR A 692 19.59 5.44 -11.00
C TYR A 692 20.43 6.18 -9.95
N LEU A 693 20.00 7.37 -9.56
CA LEU A 693 20.68 8.19 -8.55
C LEU A 693 20.66 7.51 -7.16
N ARG A 694 19.52 6.95 -6.76
CA ARG A 694 19.34 6.28 -5.47
C ARG A 694 20.24 5.04 -5.35
N TYR A 695 20.14 4.13 -6.30
CA TYR A 695 20.76 2.81 -6.15
C TYR A 695 22.25 2.77 -6.49
N LEU A 696 22.73 3.60 -7.42
CA LEU A 696 24.15 3.68 -7.76
C LEU A 696 24.85 4.79 -6.97
N GLY A 697 24.19 5.91 -6.73
CA GLY A 697 24.77 7.01 -5.99
C GLY A 697 25.15 6.66 -4.54
N THR A 698 24.34 5.89 -3.84
CA THR A 698 24.62 5.46 -2.46
C THR A 698 25.83 4.53 -2.33
N ARG A 699 26.26 3.88 -3.41
CA ARG A 699 27.47 3.02 -3.40
C ARG A 699 28.76 3.79 -3.58
N LEU A 700 28.68 5.07 -3.96
CA LEU A 700 29.84 5.94 -4.14
C LEU A 700 30.23 6.68 -2.84
N ASN A 701 29.44 6.51 -1.80
CA ASN A 701 29.73 6.98 -0.44
C ASN A 701 30.30 5.82 0.40
#